data_da97d7a591bea0242dca9ae231473dbd
#
_entry.id   da97d7a591bea0242dca9ae231473dbd
#
_cell.length_a   1.000
_cell.length_b   1.000
_cell.length_c   1.000
_cell.angle_alpha   90.00
_cell.angle_beta   90.00
_cell.angle_gamma   90.00
#
_symmetry.space_group_name_H-M   'P 1'
#
loop_
_entity.id
_entity.type
_entity.pdbx_description
1 polymer ?
#
loop_
_entity_poly.entity_id
_entity_poly.type
_entity_poly.pdbx_seq_one_letter_code
_entity_poly.pdbx_strand_id
1 'polypeptide(L)'
;MFRLAPLAPHRRLSSSAQEALVAGHRRGRAAGIWRPSSLGHGDCDVQSASGGRTTLVELEASPCIPVGLASVLLEPCLFSVAKAHSLFFFLHSSALHTRFRSRKTSEGMARIRGAPQLLALLGSVSVLATENVPGTFKIIGDAGVGAMLTVQATPNTVFIVDKAQHNVLQVGGHSAWATAYDLRTNTIRPMDVATNTFCAAGVILGDGTILNAGGDAAEHVMDNINGTLIDGRRSIRLLDPCDDGTCEWKDRADLQMNSQRWYPTLEVLEDGSSIIMGGSLEGSYVNPADNPTYEYFPSRGADRNMSFLGRTYPLNLYPISWLLPDSRLFVQADYKAINFDHVNNVEQELPDIPHSFRVYPASASHWLTPLTAENNYTHTVNFCGGVSLTKAELVSTVDGPPALDVLKVAADKSCTSLRPLDASPVWTDFEPLPEGRIMGSAIILPDLTILVINGARYGTAGYGVRGEASWMTAGASYAESPTLTPVIYNPRGPKGKRWSSDGLSASTIPRMYHSSAVLLSDGSVFVSGSNPNSDVVPLEDRYGTEYRVEKFYPPYLRGSRRPQPTGLPDSLSYGGKPFTIELSSDDLFGDAENIKTIMVTYVRPGYSTHAINFSQRAIKLQWSYKTLDDGGVRLFVQQLPSPTIFAPGPALLHVVVAGIPSEGKFVMAGNGKIGKQDVLPLANVNDFGLPPTGSAKSVVDDDADTSGNSAGSPSGSSSSSSSPGGSAGGDKSAATVAVRVASRPALAAFSLLAMLASIALF
;
A
#
# COMPACT_ATOMS: atom_id res chain seq x y z
N MET A 1 54.66 -34.67 1.56
CA MET A 1 55.97 -34.35 0.90
C MET A 1 55.68 -34.01 -0.53
N PHE A 2 55.73 -32.76 -0.83
CA PHE A 2 56.23 -32.11 -2.06
C PHE A 2 55.99 -30.60 -1.88
N ARG A 3 57.03 -29.91 -1.65
CA ARG A 3 57.12 -28.44 -1.64
C ARG A 3 57.20 -27.98 -3.08
N LEU A 4 56.45 -26.94 -3.44
CA LEU A 4 56.80 -26.09 -4.60
C LEU A 4 56.83 -24.65 -4.12
N ALA A 5 57.92 -23.99 -4.50
CA ALA A 5 58.36 -22.66 -4.10
C ALA A 5 57.66 -21.56 -4.90
N PRO A 6 57.76 -20.28 -4.43
CA PRO A 6 57.00 -19.16 -5.01
C PRO A 6 57.74 -18.55 -6.24
N LEU A 7 56.96 -18.15 -7.24
CA LEU A 7 57.41 -17.33 -8.37
C LEU A 7 57.22 -15.86 -8.07
N ALA A 8 58.27 -15.09 -8.33
CA ALA A 8 58.42 -13.67 -8.09
C ALA A 8 57.61 -12.77 -9.04
N PRO A 9 57.47 -11.46 -8.73
CA PRO A 9 56.49 -10.58 -9.33
C PRO A 9 56.92 -9.95 -10.67
N HIS A 10 56.03 -9.87 -11.64
CA HIS A 10 56.24 -9.12 -12.86
C HIS A 10 55.85 -7.64 -12.67
N ARG A 11 56.76 -6.80 -13.17
CA ARG A 11 56.85 -5.33 -13.19
C ARG A 11 55.57 -4.65 -13.66
N ARG A 12 55.23 -3.57 -12.95
CA ARG A 12 54.37 -2.45 -13.44
C ARG A 12 54.88 -1.91 -14.77
N LEU A 13 54.02 -1.84 -15.78
CA LEU A 13 54.15 -0.98 -16.92
C LEU A 13 53.28 0.26 -16.73
N SER A 14 53.87 1.41 -16.97
CA SER A 14 53.43 2.74 -16.72
C SER A 14 52.18 3.15 -17.52
N SER A 15 51.31 3.88 -16.87
CA SER A 15 50.21 4.68 -17.41
C SER A 15 50.70 5.73 -18.42
N SER A 16 50.64 5.49 -19.71
CA SER A 16 50.80 6.50 -20.76
C SER A 16 50.13 6.19 -22.10
N ALA A 17 49.11 5.33 -22.13
CA ALA A 17 48.41 4.95 -23.37
C ALA A 17 46.89 5.21 -23.38
N GLN A 18 46.37 5.95 -22.43
CA GLN A 18 44.93 6.25 -22.37
C GLN A 18 44.53 7.72 -22.60
N GLU A 19 45.48 8.60 -22.87
CA GLU A 19 45.17 10.02 -23.16
C GLU A 19 45.18 10.39 -24.68
N ALA A 20 45.26 9.43 -25.57
CA ALA A 20 45.37 9.72 -27.02
C ALA A 20 44.07 9.48 -27.84
N LEU A 21 42.92 9.28 -27.22
CA LEU A 21 41.68 9.01 -27.98
C LEU A 21 40.55 10.03 -27.77
N VAL A 22 40.77 11.14 -27.07
CA VAL A 22 39.77 12.22 -26.85
C VAL A 22 40.13 13.53 -27.55
N ALA A 23 41.16 13.57 -28.40
CA ALA A 23 41.59 14.80 -29.10
C ALA A 23 41.50 14.70 -30.63
N GLY A 24 40.29 14.38 -31.16
CA GLY A 24 40.13 14.18 -32.60
C GLY A 24 38.84 14.68 -33.22
N HIS A 25 38.13 15.66 -32.66
CA HIS A 25 37.03 16.30 -33.40
C HIS A 25 36.78 17.75 -32.92
N ARG A 26 37.76 18.62 -33.16
CA ARG A 26 37.53 20.07 -33.25
C ARG A 26 38.50 20.66 -34.23
N ARG A 27 38.10 20.85 -35.51
CA ARG A 27 38.62 21.95 -36.39
C ARG A 27 37.74 22.13 -37.61
N GLY A 28 37.27 23.37 -37.76
CA GLY A 28 36.88 24.03 -39.00
C GLY A 28 35.39 24.21 -39.19
N ARG A 29 34.79 25.36 -39.30
CA ARG A 29 35.32 26.63 -39.83
C ARG A 29 34.50 27.81 -39.30
N ALA A 30 35.20 28.91 -39.05
CA ALA A 30 34.67 30.25 -38.90
C ALA A 30 34.28 30.90 -40.24
N ALA A 31 33.37 31.83 -40.19
CA ALA A 31 33.09 33.03 -40.96
C ALA A 31 31.60 33.12 -41.32
N GLY A 32 30.92 34.13 -40.93
CA GLY A 32 30.76 35.40 -41.40
C GLY A 32 29.67 36.18 -40.66
N ILE A 33 30.09 37.29 -40.20
CA ILE A 33 29.33 38.43 -39.66
C ILE A 33 28.45 39.02 -40.72
N TRP A 34 27.16 39.28 -40.43
CA TRP A 34 26.41 40.39 -40.98
C TRP A 34 25.29 40.83 -40.03
N ARG A 35 25.40 42.05 -39.50
CA ARG A 35 24.28 42.92 -39.07
C ARG A 35 23.94 43.87 -40.25
N PRO A 36 22.67 44.28 -40.41
CA PRO A 36 22.31 45.66 -40.14
C PRO A 36 20.94 45.86 -39.45
N SER A 37 20.92 46.71 -38.51
CA SER A 37 20.35 48.05 -38.33
C SER A 37 18.91 48.29 -38.85
N SER A 38 18.02 48.51 -37.84
CA SER A 38 17.06 49.61 -37.61
C SER A 38 16.26 50.22 -38.74
N LEU A 39 15.00 50.48 -38.37
CA LEU A 39 13.98 51.46 -38.75
C LEU A 39 12.67 50.73 -39.10
N GLY A 40 11.46 51.07 -38.68
CA GLY A 40 10.93 52.23 -38.03
C GLY A 40 9.40 52.03 -37.92
N HIS A 41 8.80 52.79 -37.11
CA HIS A 41 7.39 52.92 -36.72
C HIS A 41 6.35 52.80 -37.83
N GLY A 42 5.13 52.36 -37.41
CA GLY A 42 3.91 52.58 -38.13
C GLY A 42 2.71 51.99 -37.44
N ASP A 43 2.08 52.75 -36.54
CA ASP A 43 0.73 52.55 -36.01
C ASP A 43 -0.32 52.59 -37.14
N CYS A 44 -1.34 51.77 -37.01
CA CYS A 44 -2.70 52.11 -37.48
C CYS A 44 -3.76 51.22 -36.83
N ASP A 45 -4.50 51.82 -35.96
CA ASP A 45 -5.86 51.46 -35.59
C ASP A 45 -6.79 51.38 -36.82
N VAL A 46 -7.76 50.46 -36.82
CA VAL A 46 -9.16 50.75 -37.24
C VAL A 46 -10.11 49.61 -36.82
N GLN A 47 -11.08 49.98 -36.08
CA GLN A 47 -12.43 49.57 -35.76
C GLN A 47 -13.15 48.53 -36.65
N SER A 48 -13.93 47.74 -35.91
CA SER A 48 -15.18 47.06 -36.20
C SER A 48 -16.00 47.40 -37.44
N ALA A 49 -16.56 46.39 -38.10
CA ALA A 49 -17.98 46.37 -38.50
C ALA A 49 -18.43 44.98 -38.98
N SER A 50 -19.65 44.73 -38.61
CA SER A 50 -20.56 43.62 -38.83
C SER A 50 -20.87 43.23 -40.29
N GLY A 51 -21.23 41.97 -40.51
CA GLY A 51 -22.39 41.61 -41.32
C GLY A 51 -22.17 40.88 -42.65
N GLY A 52 -22.78 39.69 -42.76
CA GLY A 52 -23.47 39.32 -43.98
C GLY A 52 -22.96 38.13 -44.83
N ARG A 53 -23.62 37.00 -44.63
CA ARG A 53 -24.14 36.02 -45.65
C ARG A 53 -23.32 35.60 -46.89
N THR A 54 -23.21 34.26 -46.95
CA THR A 54 -23.45 33.32 -48.09
C THR A 54 -22.70 33.48 -49.42
N THR A 55 -21.99 32.46 -49.86
CA THR A 55 -22.31 31.55 -50.96
C THR A 55 -21.20 30.54 -51.24
N LEU A 56 -21.63 29.32 -51.60
CA LEU A 56 -20.87 28.25 -52.17
C LEU A 56 -20.20 28.62 -53.51
N VAL A 57 -19.01 28.08 -53.74
CA VAL A 57 -18.59 27.67 -55.10
C VAL A 57 -17.68 26.45 -54.97
N GLU A 58 -18.11 25.33 -55.56
CA GLU A 58 -17.30 24.20 -55.97
C GLU A 58 -16.35 24.60 -57.09
N LEU A 59 -15.17 23.96 -57.14
CA LEU A 59 -14.50 23.71 -58.41
C LEU A 59 -13.49 22.54 -58.25
N GLU A 60 -13.68 21.59 -59.14
CA GLU A 60 -12.93 20.36 -59.39
C GLU A 60 -11.52 20.58 -59.95
N ALA A 61 -10.77 19.46 -59.89
CA ALA A 61 -9.97 18.85 -60.96
C ALA A 61 -8.51 18.54 -60.62
N SER A 62 -8.27 17.26 -60.67
CA SER A 62 -6.98 16.53 -60.84
C SER A 62 -6.27 16.88 -62.21
N PRO A 63 -5.22 16.17 -62.65
CA PRO A 63 -4.19 15.31 -62.06
C PRO A 63 -2.77 15.53 -62.65
N CYS A 64 -1.74 14.82 -62.19
CA CYS A 64 -0.63 14.33 -63.04
C CYS A 64 0.30 13.36 -62.29
N ILE A 65 0.42 12.15 -62.88
CA ILE A 65 1.45 11.12 -62.66
C ILE A 65 2.58 11.36 -63.67
N PRO A 66 3.85 10.91 -63.44
CA PRO A 66 4.28 9.60 -63.90
C PRO A 66 5.38 8.90 -63.05
N VAL A 67 5.26 7.60 -62.83
CA VAL A 67 5.91 6.42 -63.48
C VAL A 67 7.44 6.24 -63.26
N GLY A 68 7.79 5.06 -62.73
CA GLY A 68 9.14 4.50 -62.79
C GLY A 68 9.25 3.13 -62.11
N LEU A 69 9.08 2.13 -62.89
CA LEU A 69 9.26 0.68 -62.72
C LEU A 69 10.51 0.22 -61.95
N ALA A 70 10.36 -0.92 -61.22
CA ALA A 70 11.13 -2.16 -61.52
C ALA A 70 10.58 -3.34 -60.70
N SER A 71 10.22 -4.35 -61.43
CA SER A 71 9.77 -5.69 -61.06
C SER A 71 10.91 -6.58 -60.58
N VAL A 72 10.65 -7.55 -59.66
CA VAL A 72 11.14 -8.94 -59.80
C VAL A 72 10.21 -9.86 -59.01
N LEU A 73 9.79 -10.90 -59.71
CA LEU A 73 8.95 -12.05 -59.39
C LEU A 73 9.55 -13.00 -58.35
N LEU A 74 8.70 -13.68 -57.58
CA LEU A 74 8.53 -15.14 -57.60
C LEU A 74 7.45 -15.60 -56.62
N GLU A 75 6.48 -16.27 -57.18
CA GLU A 75 5.44 -17.11 -56.51
C GLU A 75 5.94 -18.54 -56.29
N PRO A 76 5.05 -19.51 -55.88
CA PRO A 76 4.21 -19.70 -54.70
C PRO A 76 4.38 -21.13 -54.10
N CYS A 77 3.79 -21.42 -52.94
CA CYS A 77 3.36 -22.77 -52.60
C CYS A 77 2.11 -22.76 -51.70
N LEU A 78 1.09 -23.35 -52.28
CA LEU A 78 -0.18 -23.76 -51.70
C LEU A 78 -0.04 -24.86 -50.61
N PHE A 79 -0.83 -24.81 -49.54
CA PHE A 79 -1.58 -25.98 -49.01
C PHE A 79 -2.70 -25.50 -48.09
N SER A 80 -3.88 -25.59 -48.52
CA SER A 80 -5.00 -26.49 -48.21
C SER A 80 -5.74 -26.22 -46.88
N VAL A 81 -6.96 -25.83 -47.08
CA VAL A 81 -8.15 -25.61 -46.26
C VAL A 81 -8.56 -26.84 -45.42
N ALA A 82 -8.97 -26.65 -44.17
CA ALA A 82 -10.00 -27.45 -43.54
C ALA A 82 -10.91 -26.58 -42.67
N LYS A 83 -12.15 -26.48 -43.10
CA LYS A 83 -13.28 -25.89 -42.38
C LYS A 83 -13.69 -26.79 -41.20
N ALA A 84 -13.98 -26.22 -40.04
CA ALA A 84 -14.87 -26.83 -39.07
C ALA A 84 -15.89 -25.81 -38.60
N HIS A 85 -17.14 -26.19 -38.71
CA HIS A 85 -18.34 -25.40 -38.45
C HIS A 85 -18.58 -25.21 -36.93
N SER A 86 -18.88 -23.97 -36.54
CA SER A 86 -19.53 -23.68 -35.28
C SER A 86 -21.04 -23.85 -35.39
N LEU A 87 -21.61 -24.70 -34.52
CA LEU A 87 -23.05 -24.86 -34.36
C LEU A 87 -23.51 -23.99 -33.20
N PHE A 88 -24.29 -22.97 -33.49
CA PHE A 88 -25.09 -22.22 -32.52
C PHE A 88 -26.37 -23.01 -32.20
N PHE A 89 -26.62 -23.31 -30.94
CA PHE A 89 -27.92 -23.77 -30.47
C PHE A 89 -28.70 -22.62 -29.84
N PHE A 90 -29.72 -22.15 -30.54
CA PHE A 90 -30.82 -21.37 -29.96
C PHE A 90 -31.89 -22.33 -29.48
N LEU A 91 -32.25 -22.32 -28.22
CA LEU A 91 -33.43 -22.97 -27.68
C LEU A 91 -34.61 -22.01 -27.69
N HIS A 92 -35.50 -22.21 -28.64
CA HIS A 92 -36.85 -21.65 -28.67
C HIS A 92 -37.79 -22.55 -27.89
N SER A 93 -38.51 -21.98 -26.91
CA SER A 93 -39.61 -22.59 -26.18
C SER A 93 -40.85 -22.62 -27.09
N SER A 94 -41.31 -23.80 -27.45
CA SER A 94 -42.61 -24.00 -28.12
C SER A 94 -43.53 -24.80 -27.21
N ALA A 95 -44.63 -24.19 -26.81
CA ALA A 95 -45.71 -24.79 -26.09
C ALA A 95 -46.47 -25.77 -27.00
N LEU A 96 -46.52 -27.06 -26.64
CA LEU A 96 -47.39 -28.03 -27.24
C LEU A 96 -48.65 -28.23 -26.35
N HIS A 97 -49.79 -27.82 -26.92
CA HIS A 97 -51.10 -28.20 -26.42
C HIS A 97 -51.42 -29.60 -26.85
N THR A 98 -51.58 -30.54 -25.93
CA THR A 98 -52.14 -31.83 -26.19
C THR A 98 -53.49 -31.95 -25.49
N ARG A 99 -54.59 -31.98 -26.31
CA ARG A 99 -55.95 -32.29 -25.87
C ARG A 99 -56.06 -33.79 -25.59
N PHE A 100 -56.42 -34.17 -24.37
CA PHE A 100 -56.89 -35.51 -24.06
C PHE A 100 -58.41 -35.50 -23.89
N ARG A 101 -59.03 -36.32 -24.69
CA ARG A 101 -60.50 -36.63 -24.64
C ARG A 101 -60.83 -37.56 -23.47
N SER A 102 -61.82 -37.18 -22.71
CA SER A 102 -62.45 -37.91 -21.66
C SER A 102 -63.16 -39.22 -22.18
N ARG A 103 -62.91 -40.33 -21.54
CA ARG A 103 -63.86 -41.47 -21.50
C ARG A 103 -64.08 -41.84 -20.03
N LYS A 104 -65.33 -41.73 -19.65
CA LYS A 104 -65.87 -42.21 -18.36
C LYS A 104 -65.87 -43.73 -18.35
N THR A 105 -65.37 -44.34 -17.27
CA THR A 105 -65.89 -45.56 -16.69
C THR A 105 -65.76 -45.52 -15.19
N SER A 106 -66.80 -45.87 -14.54
CA SER A 106 -67.09 -45.91 -13.11
C SER A 106 -66.41 -47.06 -12.38
N GLU A 107 -66.27 -46.85 -11.08
CA GLU A 107 -66.14 -47.79 -9.97
C GLU A 107 -64.80 -48.03 -9.33
N GLY A 108 -64.81 -47.84 -7.99
CA GLY A 108 -63.78 -48.36 -7.10
C GLY A 108 -63.23 -47.37 -6.07
N MET A 109 -64.01 -47.13 -4.98
CA MET A 109 -63.45 -46.45 -3.79
C MET A 109 -62.43 -47.32 -3.11
N ALA A 110 -61.21 -46.74 -2.95
CA ALA A 110 -60.31 -47.12 -1.88
C ALA A 110 -59.65 -45.87 -1.34
N ARG A 111 -60.02 -45.49 -0.12
CA ARG A 111 -59.42 -44.42 0.64
C ARG A 111 -58.01 -44.82 1.07
N ILE A 112 -56.98 -44.22 0.51
CA ILE A 112 -55.63 -44.15 1.12
C ILE A 112 -55.44 -42.75 1.69
N ARG A 113 -55.61 -42.66 3.04
CA ARG A 113 -55.15 -41.51 3.82
C ARG A 113 -53.63 -41.65 4.00
N GLY A 114 -52.85 -40.68 3.49
CA GLY A 114 -51.47 -40.61 3.83
C GLY A 114 -50.58 -40.03 2.70
N ALA A 115 -50.75 -38.76 2.35
CA ALA A 115 -49.70 -37.99 1.72
C ALA A 115 -50.07 -36.48 1.62
N PRO A 116 -49.82 -35.73 2.66
CA PRO A 116 -49.37 -34.35 2.40
C PRO A 116 -48.18 -34.00 3.30
N GLN A 117 -47.15 -34.87 3.44
CA GLN A 117 -45.96 -34.55 4.21
C GLN A 117 -44.66 -34.72 3.43
N LEU A 118 -44.68 -34.98 2.11
CA LEU A 118 -43.47 -35.12 1.32
C LEU A 118 -43.21 -33.95 0.35
N LEU A 119 -44.08 -32.92 0.33
CA LEU A 119 -43.88 -31.73 -0.55
C LEU A 119 -43.43 -30.46 0.19
N ALA A 120 -43.18 -30.54 1.51
CA ALA A 120 -42.73 -29.42 2.33
C ALA A 120 -41.21 -29.43 2.62
N LEU A 121 -40.43 -30.35 2.01
CA LEU A 121 -38.98 -30.45 2.26
C LEU A 121 -38.10 -29.98 1.08
N LEU A 122 -38.67 -29.33 0.06
CA LEU A 122 -37.91 -28.80 -1.09
C LEU A 122 -38.00 -27.28 -1.21
N GLY A 123 -38.26 -26.56 -0.15
CA GLY A 123 -38.46 -25.13 -0.20
C GLY A 123 -37.79 -24.36 0.93
N SER A 124 -36.53 -24.56 1.20
CA SER A 124 -35.70 -23.62 1.94
C SER A 124 -34.24 -24.00 1.74
N VAL A 125 -33.71 -23.85 0.54
CA VAL A 125 -32.29 -23.49 0.42
C VAL A 125 -32.23 -22.05 0.88
N SER A 126 -32.13 -21.85 2.19
CA SER A 126 -31.64 -20.62 2.75
C SER A 126 -30.26 -20.43 2.10
N VAL A 127 -30.14 -19.47 1.22
CA VAL A 127 -28.83 -18.88 0.90
C VAL A 127 -28.36 -18.39 2.25
N LEU A 128 -27.59 -19.23 2.94
CA LEU A 128 -26.79 -18.81 4.08
C LEU A 128 -25.92 -17.69 3.50
N ALA A 129 -26.29 -16.45 3.82
CA ALA A 129 -25.39 -15.33 3.64
C ALA A 129 -24.09 -15.80 4.30
N THR A 130 -23.03 -15.97 3.53
CA THR A 130 -21.72 -16.38 4.06
C THR A 130 -21.31 -15.32 5.04
N GLU A 131 -21.42 -15.64 6.34
CA GLU A 131 -20.97 -14.74 7.40
C GLU A 131 -19.53 -14.35 7.14
N ASN A 132 -19.19 -13.12 7.49
CA ASN A 132 -17.82 -12.63 7.42
C ASN A 132 -17.02 -13.35 8.51
N VAL A 133 -16.20 -14.31 8.10
CA VAL A 133 -15.43 -15.14 9.03
C VAL A 133 -14.14 -14.41 9.40
N PRO A 134 -13.89 -14.13 10.69
CA PRO A 134 -12.66 -13.49 11.13
C PRO A 134 -11.41 -14.29 10.71
N GLY A 135 -10.36 -13.58 10.31
CA GLY A 135 -9.11 -14.17 9.83
C GLY A 135 -9.16 -14.62 8.36
N THR A 136 -10.25 -14.34 7.62
CA THR A 136 -10.39 -14.83 6.24
C THR A 136 -10.56 -13.70 5.22
N PHE A 137 -10.40 -14.08 3.95
CA PHE A 137 -10.71 -13.23 2.79
C PHE A 137 -12.10 -13.56 2.24
N LYS A 138 -12.75 -12.54 1.67
CA LYS A 138 -13.98 -12.67 0.90
C LYS A 138 -13.88 -11.82 -0.35
N ILE A 139 -14.08 -12.42 -1.51
CA ILE A 139 -14.23 -11.68 -2.77
C ILE A 139 -15.58 -10.96 -2.69
N ILE A 140 -15.55 -9.62 -2.86
CA ILE A 140 -16.72 -8.76 -2.73
C ILE A 140 -17.16 -8.11 -4.04
N GLY A 141 -16.29 -8.05 -5.05
CA GLY A 141 -16.58 -7.42 -6.32
C GLY A 141 -15.40 -7.37 -7.25
N ASP A 142 -15.46 -6.44 -8.18
CA ASP A 142 -14.48 -6.17 -9.23
C ASP A 142 -14.18 -4.67 -9.28
N ALA A 143 -12.92 -4.30 -9.40
CA ALA A 143 -12.48 -2.90 -9.43
C ALA A 143 -12.67 -2.22 -10.79
N GLY A 144 -12.87 -2.99 -11.86
CA GLY A 144 -12.99 -2.53 -13.24
C GLY A 144 -11.70 -2.03 -13.87
N VAL A 145 -10.67 -1.82 -13.05
CA VAL A 145 -9.31 -1.38 -13.43
C VAL A 145 -8.28 -2.15 -12.60
N GLY A 146 -7.00 -2.12 -12.96
CA GLY A 146 -5.95 -2.91 -12.32
C GLY A 146 -5.60 -2.50 -10.87
N ALA A 147 -6.31 -1.54 -10.30
CA ALA A 147 -6.27 -1.09 -8.91
C ALA A 147 -4.83 -0.89 -8.35
N MET A 148 -3.98 -0.20 -9.11
CA MET A 148 -2.59 0.06 -8.73
C MET A 148 -2.47 1.01 -7.54
N LEU A 149 -3.36 2.03 -7.45
CA LEU A 149 -3.43 2.99 -6.35
C LEU A 149 -4.84 2.98 -5.75
N THR A 150 -4.93 2.95 -4.41
CA THR A 150 -6.21 2.90 -3.69
C THR A 150 -6.21 3.77 -2.45
N VAL A 151 -7.35 4.45 -2.20
CA VAL A 151 -7.57 5.22 -0.99
C VAL A 151 -9.04 5.20 -0.58
N GLN A 152 -9.33 4.98 0.70
CA GLN A 152 -10.63 5.29 1.27
C GLN A 152 -10.59 6.70 1.86
N ALA A 153 -11.45 7.59 1.38
CA ALA A 153 -11.51 8.98 1.84
C ALA A 153 -12.90 9.38 2.37
N THR A 154 -13.89 8.52 2.20
CA THR A 154 -15.25 8.65 2.73
C THR A 154 -15.71 7.33 3.33
N PRO A 155 -16.77 7.28 4.15
CA PRO A 155 -17.23 6.04 4.78
C PRO A 155 -17.56 4.91 3.80
N ASN A 156 -18.04 5.25 2.60
CA ASN A 156 -18.61 4.25 1.69
C ASN A 156 -17.87 4.12 0.35
N THR A 157 -16.88 4.96 0.07
CA THR A 157 -16.22 4.97 -1.25
C THR A 157 -14.72 4.74 -1.13
N VAL A 158 -14.21 3.80 -1.91
CA VAL A 158 -12.78 3.62 -2.19
C VAL A 158 -12.50 4.16 -3.59
N PHE A 159 -11.61 5.13 -3.69
CA PHE A 159 -11.15 5.68 -4.96
C PHE A 159 -9.92 4.89 -5.43
N ILE A 160 -9.98 4.48 -6.68
CA ILE A 160 -9.00 3.60 -7.31
C ILE A 160 -8.46 4.33 -8.55
N VAL A 161 -7.15 4.29 -8.73
CA VAL A 161 -6.47 4.82 -9.92
C VAL A 161 -5.52 3.75 -10.45
N ASP A 162 -5.57 3.54 -11.75
CA ASP A 162 -4.74 2.60 -12.48
C ASP A 162 -3.76 3.34 -13.40
N LYS A 163 -2.99 2.63 -14.14
CA LYS A 163 -2.19 3.13 -15.26
C LYS A 163 -3.03 3.19 -16.55
N ALA A 164 -2.56 3.92 -17.53
CA ALA A 164 -3.12 3.89 -18.88
C ALA A 164 -2.91 2.52 -19.50
N GLN A 165 -4.01 1.79 -19.79
CA GLN A 165 -4.04 0.47 -20.39
C GLN A 165 -5.42 0.16 -20.98
N HIS A 166 -5.53 -0.93 -21.74
CA HIS A 166 -6.78 -1.33 -22.42
C HIS A 166 -7.78 -2.01 -21.47
N ASN A 167 -8.20 -1.34 -20.38
CA ASN A 167 -9.25 -1.84 -19.54
C ASN A 167 -10.56 -1.98 -20.32
N VAL A 168 -11.33 -3.03 -20.02
CA VAL A 168 -12.64 -3.27 -20.65
C VAL A 168 -13.66 -2.20 -20.30
N LEU A 169 -13.59 -1.71 -19.07
CA LEU A 169 -14.42 -0.60 -18.58
C LEU A 169 -14.10 0.68 -19.34
N GLN A 170 -15.13 1.41 -19.78
CA GLN A 170 -14.98 2.61 -20.62
C GLN A 170 -15.54 3.85 -19.91
N VAL A 171 -14.94 5.00 -20.19
CA VAL A 171 -15.39 6.34 -19.77
C VAL A 171 -14.99 7.36 -20.82
N GLY A 172 -15.83 8.33 -21.12
CA GLY A 172 -15.49 9.43 -22.03
C GLY A 172 -15.10 9.03 -23.47
N GLY A 173 -15.28 7.74 -23.86
CA GLY A 173 -14.91 7.20 -25.17
C GLY A 173 -13.53 6.54 -25.20
N HIS A 174 -12.93 6.27 -24.05
CA HIS A 174 -11.69 5.53 -23.88
C HIS A 174 -11.75 4.55 -22.71
N SER A 175 -10.75 3.69 -22.54
CA SER A 175 -10.62 2.79 -21.40
C SER A 175 -10.59 3.59 -20.08
N ALA A 176 -11.33 3.15 -19.07
CA ALA A 176 -11.28 3.76 -17.75
C ALA A 176 -9.93 3.48 -17.08
N TRP A 177 -9.33 4.49 -16.46
CA TRP A 177 -8.09 4.41 -15.68
C TRP A 177 -8.30 4.81 -14.22
N ALA A 178 -9.54 5.10 -13.84
CA ALA A 178 -9.93 5.33 -12.46
C ALA A 178 -11.36 4.86 -12.22
N THR A 179 -11.65 4.46 -10.97
CA THR A 179 -13.00 4.07 -10.53
C THR A 179 -13.26 4.54 -9.10
N ALA A 180 -14.54 4.77 -8.79
CA ALA A 180 -15.05 4.88 -7.44
C ALA A 180 -15.79 3.57 -7.11
N TYR A 181 -15.34 2.86 -6.08
CA TYR A 181 -15.93 1.61 -5.61
C TYR A 181 -16.86 1.89 -4.41
N ASP A 182 -18.16 1.64 -4.55
CA ASP A 182 -19.14 1.76 -3.46
C ASP A 182 -19.13 0.50 -2.59
N LEU A 183 -18.72 0.64 -1.33
CA LEU A 183 -18.61 -0.45 -0.36
C LEU A 183 -19.95 -1.01 0.13
N ARG A 184 -21.06 -0.27 -0.05
CA ARG A 184 -22.41 -0.70 0.35
C ARG A 184 -23.01 -1.66 -0.66
N THR A 185 -22.78 -1.39 -1.94
CA THR A 185 -23.36 -2.12 -3.07
C THR A 185 -22.36 -3.05 -3.76
N ASN A 186 -21.07 -2.88 -3.48
CA ASN A 186 -19.95 -3.51 -4.18
C ASN A 186 -20.00 -3.30 -5.69
N THR A 187 -20.36 -2.09 -6.09
CA THR A 187 -20.41 -1.64 -7.49
C THR A 187 -19.37 -0.56 -7.76
N ILE A 188 -19.02 -0.38 -9.02
CA ILE A 188 -18.06 0.62 -9.46
C ILE A 188 -18.73 1.68 -10.32
N ARG A 189 -18.20 2.89 -10.26
CA ARG A 189 -18.43 3.97 -11.20
C ARG A 189 -17.10 4.31 -11.88
N PRO A 190 -17.01 4.27 -13.22
CA PRO A 190 -15.83 4.76 -13.91
C PRO A 190 -15.65 6.25 -13.67
N MET A 191 -14.41 6.69 -13.52
CA MET A 191 -14.02 8.08 -13.35
C MET A 191 -13.02 8.46 -14.43
N ASP A 192 -13.22 9.63 -15.01
CA ASP A 192 -12.36 10.11 -16.09
C ASP A 192 -11.07 10.74 -15.54
N VAL A 193 -9.93 10.34 -16.10
CA VAL A 193 -8.61 10.97 -15.94
C VAL A 193 -7.97 11.07 -17.32
N ALA A 194 -7.47 12.26 -17.67
CA ALA A 194 -6.96 12.55 -18.99
C ALA A 194 -5.45 12.28 -19.16
N THR A 195 -4.71 12.22 -18.05
CA THR A 195 -3.24 12.10 -18.05
C THR A 195 -2.80 10.73 -17.55
N ASN A 196 -1.65 10.25 -18.03
CA ASN A 196 -1.12 8.94 -17.65
C ASN A 196 -0.76 8.89 -16.16
N THR A 197 -1.47 8.08 -15.40
CA THR A 197 -1.33 7.90 -13.94
C THR A 197 -0.33 6.82 -13.54
N PHE A 198 0.37 6.22 -14.50
CA PHE A 198 1.27 5.10 -14.23
C PHE A 198 2.34 5.47 -13.20
N CYS A 199 2.28 4.78 -12.06
CA CYS A 199 3.21 4.97 -10.95
C CYS A 199 3.23 6.40 -10.39
N ALA A 200 2.09 7.09 -10.41
CA ALA A 200 1.85 8.30 -9.64
C ALA A 200 1.89 7.99 -8.13
N ALA A 201 1.91 9.02 -7.31
CA ALA A 201 1.73 8.91 -5.87
C ALA A 201 0.53 9.74 -5.40
N GLY A 202 0.04 9.50 -4.18
CA GLY A 202 -1.08 10.26 -3.66
C GLY A 202 -1.10 10.40 -2.14
N VAL A 203 -1.83 11.40 -1.65
CA VAL A 203 -2.13 11.63 -0.23
C VAL A 203 -3.51 12.28 -0.10
N ILE A 204 -4.06 12.29 1.11
CA ILE A 204 -5.20 13.15 1.47
C ILE A 204 -4.64 14.37 2.19
N LEU A 205 -4.93 15.56 1.66
CA LEU A 205 -4.46 16.84 2.18
C LEU A 205 -5.19 17.25 3.48
N GLY A 206 -4.69 18.30 4.13
CA GLY A 206 -5.23 18.81 5.38
C GLY A 206 -6.68 19.30 5.33
N ASP A 207 -7.22 19.58 4.15
CA ASP A 207 -8.62 19.96 3.91
C ASP A 207 -9.51 18.79 3.46
N GLY A 208 -8.95 17.59 3.32
CA GLY A 208 -9.68 16.40 2.89
C GLY A 208 -9.60 16.12 1.39
N THR A 209 -9.08 17.04 0.58
CA THR A 209 -8.89 16.83 -0.86
C THR A 209 -7.87 15.71 -1.12
N ILE A 210 -8.19 14.77 -2.00
CA ILE A 210 -7.24 13.77 -2.48
C ILE A 210 -6.33 14.42 -3.52
N LEU A 211 -5.03 14.35 -3.30
CA LEU A 211 -3.99 14.73 -4.24
C LEU A 211 -3.38 13.47 -4.85
N ASN A 212 -3.37 13.38 -6.19
CA ASN A 212 -2.59 12.41 -6.95
C ASN A 212 -1.62 13.18 -7.86
N ALA A 213 -0.33 12.87 -7.82
CA ALA A 213 0.70 13.62 -8.53
C ALA A 213 1.71 12.72 -9.22
N GLY A 214 2.19 13.17 -10.38
CA GLY A 214 3.12 12.42 -11.22
C GLY A 214 2.43 11.42 -12.12
N GLY A 215 3.20 10.53 -12.70
CA GLY A 215 2.76 9.55 -13.66
C GLY A 215 3.81 9.30 -14.72
N ASP A 216 3.44 8.73 -15.85
CA ASP A 216 4.37 8.41 -16.94
C ASP A 216 4.16 9.27 -18.19
N ALA A 217 5.06 9.11 -19.14
CA ALA A 217 5.02 9.75 -20.45
C ALA A 217 3.72 9.43 -21.21
N ALA A 218 3.45 10.20 -22.24
CA ALA A 218 2.39 9.86 -23.18
C ALA A 218 2.70 8.54 -23.86
N GLU A 219 1.90 7.51 -23.61
CA GLU A 219 2.00 6.24 -24.31
C GLU A 219 1.02 6.16 -25.47
N HIS A 220 1.38 5.38 -26.51
CA HIS A 220 0.48 5.04 -27.59
C HIS A 220 -0.51 3.95 -27.17
N VAL A 221 -1.39 4.27 -26.26
CA VAL A 221 -2.57 3.43 -26.04
C VAL A 221 -3.49 3.69 -27.22
N MET A 222 -3.83 2.66 -27.97
CA MET A 222 -4.63 2.80 -29.22
C MET A 222 -6.07 3.29 -28.99
N ASP A 223 -6.54 3.30 -27.76
CA ASP A 223 -7.85 3.85 -27.32
C ASP A 223 -7.86 5.39 -27.22
N ASN A 224 -7.04 6.01 -27.95
CA ASN A 224 -6.71 7.40 -27.86
C ASN A 224 -7.90 8.30 -28.25
N ILE A 225 -8.42 9.11 -27.33
CA ILE A 225 -9.34 10.18 -27.65
C ILE A 225 -8.59 11.18 -28.54
N ASN A 226 -8.87 11.21 -29.84
CA ASN A 226 -8.26 12.14 -30.81
C ASN A 226 -6.72 12.06 -30.96
N GLY A 227 -6.07 10.95 -30.60
CA GLY A 227 -4.66 10.74 -30.87
C GLY A 227 -3.67 11.25 -29.84
N THR A 228 -4.07 11.65 -28.63
CA THR A 228 -3.13 12.14 -27.61
C THR A 228 -3.49 11.73 -26.19
N LEU A 229 -2.88 10.64 -25.73
CA LEU A 229 -2.72 10.44 -24.29
C LEU A 229 -1.78 11.53 -23.76
N ILE A 230 -2.21 12.24 -22.73
CA ILE A 230 -1.42 13.35 -22.17
C ILE A 230 -0.35 12.80 -21.22
N ASP A 231 0.87 13.31 -21.33
CA ASP A 231 1.98 13.03 -20.40
C ASP A 231 1.57 13.37 -18.97
N GLY A 232 1.60 12.38 -18.08
CA GLY A 232 1.21 12.50 -16.68
C GLY A 232 2.34 12.89 -15.74
N ARG A 233 3.59 12.89 -16.18
CA ARG A 233 4.76 13.08 -15.30
C ARG A 233 4.79 14.42 -14.55
N ARG A 234 4.11 15.45 -15.06
CA ARG A 234 3.94 16.74 -14.38
C ARG A 234 2.55 16.97 -13.80
N SER A 235 1.64 16.04 -14.01
CA SER A 235 0.24 16.24 -13.65
C SER A 235 0.01 16.23 -12.16
N ILE A 236 -0.86 17.15 -11.72
CA ILE A 236 -1.48 17.19 -10.40
C ILE A 236 -2.98 16.98 -10.63
N ARG A 237 -3.52 15.94 -9.99
CA ARG A 237 -4.94 15.58 -10.05
C ARG A 237 -5.54 15.74 -8.67
N LEU A 238 -6.65 16.44 -8.57
CA LEU A 238 -7.35 16.69 -7.32
C LEU A 238 -8.74 16.09 -7.35
N LEU A 239 -9.17 15.54 -6.22
CA LEU A 239 -10.52 15.03 -6.05
C LEU A 239 -11.06 15.46 -4.68
N ASP A 240 -12.20 16.14 -4.67
CA ASP A 240 -12.98 16.36 -3.46
C ASP A 240 -13.85 15.11 -3.25
N PRO A 241 -13.54 14.23 -2.26
CA PRO A 241 -14.19 12.93 -2.17
C PRO A 241 -15.65 13.03 -1.76
N CYS A 242 -16.49 12.14 -2.30
CA CYS A 242 -17.93 12.09 -2.04
C CYS A 242 -18.47 10.67 -1.98
N ASP A 243 -19.63 10.48 -1.34
CA ASP A 243 -20.39 9.21 -1.28
C ASP A 243 -21.66 9.20 -2.15
N ASP A 244 -21.99 10.33 -2.79
CA ASP A 244 -23.18 10.48 -3.63
C ASP A 244 -22.94 10.20 -5.12
N GLY A 245 -21.70 9.89 -5.49
CA GLY A 245 -21.30 9.57 -6.85
C GLY A 245 -21.17 10.78 -7.78
N THR A 246 -21.15 12.00 -7.26
CA THR A 246 -21.07 13.24 -8.07
C THR A 246 -19.64 13.77 -8.24
N CYS A 247 -18.69 13.32 -7.44
CA CYS A 247 -17.30 13.80 -7.49
C CYS A 247 -16.54 13.26 -8.71
N GLU A 248 -15.71 14.13 -9.28
CA GLU A 248 -14.88 13.83 -10.45
C GLU A 248 -13.45 14.34 -10.24
N TRP A 249 -12.48 13.70 -10.90
CA TRP A 249 -11.10 14.13 -10.90
C TRP A 249 -10.95 15.48 -11.63
N LYS A 250 -10.29 16.41 -10.98
CA LYS A 250 -9.84 17.68 -11.57
C LYS A 250 -8.44 17.46 -12.17
N ASP A 251 -8.39 16.83 -13.34
CA ASP A 251 -7.16 16.57 -14.12
C ASP A 251 -7.05 17.63 -15.22
N ARG A 252 -6.39 18.76 -14.91
CA ARG A 252 -6.39 19.96 -15.74
C ARG A 252 -4.95 20.35 -16.12
N ALA A 253 -4.78 20.86 -17.33
CA ALA A 253 -3.49 21.28 -17.88
C ALA A 253 -2.80 22.42 -17.09
N ASP A 254 -3.53 23.20 -16.29
CA ASP A 254 -2.99 24.24 -15.42
C ASP A 254 -2.56 23.74 -14.03
N LEU A 255 -2.91 22.50 -13.68
CA LEU A 255 -2.49 21.84 -12.45
C LEU A 255 -1.23 20.99 -12.71
N GLN A 256 -0.06 21.60 -12.64
CA GLN A 256 1.19 20.92 -12.96
C GLN A 256 2.28 21.17 -11.91
N MET A 257 3.13 20.16 -11.71
CA MET A 257 4.40 20.28 -11.01
C MET A 257 5.42 21.09 -11.83
N ASN A 258 6.45 21.59 -11.17
CA ASN A 258 7.56 22.29 -11.83
C ASN A 258 8.37 21.35 -12.71
N SER A 259 8.58 20.10 -12.29
CA SER A 259 9.34 19.11 -13.04
C SER A 259 8.61 17.77 -13.17
N GLN A 260 9.07 16.94 -14.11
CA GLN A 260 8.51 15.61 -14.38
C GLN A 260 8.91 14.64 -13.26
N ARG A 261 7.94 13.79 -12.83
CA ARG A 261 8.13 12.81 -11.76
C ARG A 261 7.33 11.53 -12.04
N TRP A 262 8.05 10.48 -12.38
CA TRP A 262 7.56 9.11 -12.35
C TRP A 262 8.06 8.46 -11.07
N TYR A 263 7.25 7.78 -10.26
CA TYR A 263 7.59 7.25 -8.93
C TYR A 263 8.02 8.32 -7.89
N PRO A 264 7.30 9.44 -7.74
CA PRO A 264 7.59 10.39 -6.67
C PRO A 264 7.09 9.89 -5.31
N THR A 265 7.57 10.48 -4.23
CA THR A 265 7.03 10.30 -2.88
C THR A 265 6.29 11.54 -2.44
N LEU A 266 5.11 11.35 -1.84
CA LEU A 266 4.31 12.38 -1.23
C LEU A 266 4.21 12.17 0.28
N GLU A 267 4.33 13.25 1.07
CA GLU A 267 4.07 13.24 2.51
C GLU A 267 3.29 14.50 2.90
N VAL A 268 2.33 14.35 3.83
CA VAL A 268 1.54 15.47 4.36
C VAL A 268 2.33 16.15 5.47
N LEU A 269 2.46 17.47 5.37
CA LEU A 269 3.18 18.31 6.32
C LEU A 269 2.27 18.81 7.47
N GLU A 270 2.89 19.41 8.47
CA GLU A 270 2.20 19.93 9.67
C GLU A 270 1.17 21.04 9.39
N ASP A 271 1.23 21.64 8.22
CA ASP A 271 0.23 22.63 7.77
C ASP A 271 -0.84 22.04 6.84
N GLY A 272 -0.83 20.71 6.63
CA GLY A 272 -1.78 20.03 5.77
C GLY A 272 -1.51 20.14 4.27
N SER A 273 -0.46 20.84 3.85
CA SER A 273 0.08 20.79 2.48
C SER A 273 0.84 19.49 2.25
N SER A 274 1.26 19.22 1.02
CA SER A 274 2.11 18.07 0.70
C SER A 274 3.47 18.51 0.17
N ILE A 275 4.52 17.79 0.55
CA ILE A 275 5.80 17.79 -0.16
C ILE A 275 5.79 16.67 -1.19
N ILE A 276 6.36 16.90 -2.37
CA ILE A 276 6.52 15.96 -3.47
C ILE A 276 8.01 15.82 -3.75
N MET A 277 8.57 14.62 -3.59
CA MET A 277 10.01 14.38 -3.62
C MET A 277 10.39 13.36 -4.68
N GLY A 278 11.51 13.61 -5.38
CA GLY A 278 12.17 12.65 -6.26
C GLY A 278 11.34 12.23 -7.46
N GLY A 279 11.43 10.96 -7.77
CA GLY A 279 10.92 10.37 -8.98
C GLY A 279 11.95 10.39 -10.11
N SER A 280 11.53 9.96 -11.30
CA SER A 280 12.33 9.90 -12.51
C SER A 280 11.73 10.74 -13.62
N LEU A 281 12.56 11.18 -14.55
CA LEU A 281 12.11 11.81 -15.80
C LEU A 281 11.58 10.77 -16.81
N GLU A 282 11.95 9.49 -16.66
CA GLU A 282 11.59 8.39 -17.55
C GLU A 282 11.26 7.13 -16.75
N GLY A 283 10.40 6.25 -17.30
CA GLY A 283 10.06 4.97 -16.71
C GLY A 283 11.09 3.89 -16.99
N SER A 284 11.48 3.08 -15.99
CA SER A 284 12.30 1.87 -16.12
C SER A 284 12.24 1.01 -14.85
N TYR A 285 12.98 -0.10 -14.83
CA TYR A 285 13.09 -0.98 -13.67
C TYR A 285 13.72 -0.30 -12.44
N VAL A 286 14.78 0.48 -12.64
CA VAL A 286 15.33 1.42 -11.65
C VAL A 286 15.31 2.82 -12.26
N ASN A 287 15.72 3.85 -11.52
CA ASN A 287 15.70 5.22 -12.02
C ASN A 287 16.70 5.40 -13.18
N PRO A 288 16.24 5.62 -14.43
CA PRO A 288 17.15 5.81 -15.57
C PRO A 288 17.56 7.28 -15.77
N ALA A 289 16.74 8.22 -15.26
CA ALA A 289 16.89 9.65 -15.50
C ALA A 289 16.49 10.45 -14.24
N ASP A 290 17.48 10.74 -13.39
CA ASP A 290 17.28 11.28 -12.05
C ASP A 290 16.59 12.65 -12.03
N ASN A 291 15.66 12.82 -11.09
CA ASN A 291 15.12 14.12 -10.69
C ASN A 291 15.36 14.32 -9.18
N PRO A 292 16.56 14.74 -8.78
CA PRO A 292 16.91 14.88 -7.37
C PRO A 292 16.36 16.17 -6.76
N THR A 293 15.06 16.44 -6.96
CA THR A 293 14.42 17.65 -6.49
C THR A 293 13.17 17.36 -5.66
N TYR A 294 12.70 18.38 -4.94
CA TYR A 294 11.41 18.39 -4.27
C TYR A 294 10.67 19.70 -4.49
N GLU A 295 9.37 19.65 -4.39
CA GLU A 295 8.46 20.79 -4.49
C GLU A 295 7.24 20.58 -3.57
N TYR A 296 6.32 21.52 -3.53
CA TYR A 296 5.18 21.49 -2.64
C TYR A 296 3.87 21.62 -3.38
N PHE A 297 2.84 21.04 -2.80
CA PHE A 297 1.47 21.35 -3.19
C PHE A 297 0.64 21.79 -1.95
N PRO A 298 -0.01 22.97 -1.97
CA PRO A 298 0.06 24.02 -3.00
C PRO A 298 1.48 24.54 -3.21
N SER A 299 1.77 25.01 -4.43
CA SER A 299 3.11 25.44 -4.83
C SER A 299 3.68 26.53 -3.92
N ARG A 300 4.94 26.38 -3.52
CA ARG A 300 5.71 27.37 -2.75
C ARG A 300 6.87 27.96 -3.59
N GLY A 301 6.76 27.91 -4.93
CA GLY A 301 7.73 28.38 -5.88
C GLY A 301 8.39 27.27 -6.67
N ALA A 302 9.61 27.52 -7.18
CA ALA A 302 10.36 26.52 -7.95
C ALA A 302 10.74 25.31 -7.10
N ASP A 303 10.92 24.16 -7.76
CA ASP A 303 11.51 22.98 -7.18
C ASP A 303 12.93 23.22 -6.66
N ARG A 304 13.34 22.49 -5.65
CA ARG A 304 14.62 22.64 -4.95
C ARG A 304 15.40 21.33 -5.01
N ASN A 305 16.71 21.44 -5.21
CA ASN A 305 17.57 20.26 -5.22
C ASN A 305 17.66 19.60 -3.83
N MET A 306 17.62 18.26 -3.81
CA MET A 306 17.82 17.39 -2.65
C MET A 306 19.00 16.47 -2.95
N SER A 307 20.18 16.78 -2.43
CA SER A 307 21.41 16.07 -2.78
C SER A 307 21.41 14.61 -2.34
N PHE A 308 20.63 14.25 -1.33
CA PHE A 308 20.41 12.88 -0.90
C PHE A 308 19.90 12.00 -2.05
N LEU A 309 18.93 12.48 -2.82
CA LEU A 309 18.36 11.72 -3.94
C LEU A 309 19.42 11.47 -5.02
N GLY A 310 20.24 12.46 -5.35
CA GLY A 310 21.35 12.27 -6.30
C GLY A 310 22.40 11.26 -5.81
N ARG A 311 22.68 11.22 -4.49
CA ARG A 311 23.62 10.24 -3.93
C ARG A 311 23.07 8.81 -3.89
N THR A 312 21.74 8.65 -3.85
CA THR A 312 21.07 7.36 -3.81
C THR A 312 20.66 6.85 -5.19
N TYR A 313 20.89 7.65 -6.24
CA TYR A 313 20.66 7.24 -7.64
C TYR A 313 21.47 5.96 -7.99
N PRO A 314 20.90 5.01 -8.75
CA PRO A 314 19.57 4.96 -9.37
C PRO A 314 18.51 4.23 -8.49
N LEU A 315 18.76 4.01 -7.20
CA LEU A 315 17.88 3.26 -6.29
C LEU A 315 17.11 4.22 -5.36
N ASN A 316 16.44 5.22 -5.95
CA ASN A 316 15.77 6.32 -5.27
C ASN A 316 14.34 6.55 -5.75
N LEU A 317 13.72 5.55 -6.41
CA LEU A 317 12.30 5.57 -6.76
C LEU A 317 11.45 5.29 -5.54
N TYR A 318 10.37 6.09 -5.33
CA TYR A 318 9.54 6.02 -4.13
C TYR A 318 10.36 6.01 -2.83
N PRO A 319 11.22 7.02 -2.56
CA PRO A 319 11.90 7.09 -1.26
C PRO A 319 10.88 7.04 -0.12
N ILE A 320 11.15 6.25 0.92
CA ILE A 320 10.23 6.10 2.05
C ILE A 320 10.38 7.30 2.97
N SER A 321 9.25 7.93 3.36
CA SER A 321 9.28 9.17 4.15
C SER A 321 8.19 9.22 5.22
N TRP A 322 8.49 9.91 6.33
CA TRP A 322 7.54 10.30 7.37
C TRP A 322 7.87 11.66 7.97
N LEU A 323 6.84 12.49 8.21
CA LEU A 323 6.95 13.71 9.00
C LEU A 323 7.31 13.37 10.44
N LEU A 324 8.35 14.02 10.97
CA LEU A 324 8.85 13.86 12.35
C LEU A 324 8.32 14.96 13.28
N PRO A 325 8.35 14.75 14.63
CA PRO A 325 7.85 15.72 15.61
C PRO A 325 8.46 17.11 15.57
N ASP A 326 9.66 17.23 15.02
CA ASP A 326 10.43 18.48 14.89
C ASP A 326 10.31 19.14 13.50
N SER A 327 9.27 18.79 12.72
CA SER A 327 9.00 19.27 11.37
C SER A 327 9.99 18.81 10.31
N ARG A 328 11.00 18.00 10.64
CA ARG A 328 11.84 17.34 9.64
C ARG A 328 11.15 16.13 9.05
N LEU A 329 11.70 15.61 7.97
CA LEU A 329 11.26 14.35 7.36
C LEU A 329 12.36 13.30 7.56
N PHE A 330 11.97 12.11 8.03
CA PHE A 330 12.79 10.94 7.80
C PHE A 330 12.66 10.57 6.32
N VAL A 331 13.78 10.31 5.63
CA VAL A 331 13.79 9.86 4.23
C VAL A 331 14.78 8.72 4.07
N GLN A 332 14.33 7.61 3.43
CA GLN A 332 15.14 6.43 3.15
C GLN A 332 15.10 6.11 1.65
N ALA A 333 16.27 5.90 1.05
CA ALA A 333 16.45 5.43 -0.32
C ALA A 333 17.79 4.69 -0.42
N ASP A 334 17.97 3.76 -1.37
CA ASP A 334 19.14 2.88 -1.42
C ASP A 334 19.31 2.15 -0.05
N TYR A 335 20.51 2.10 0.50
CA TYR A 335 20.80 1.71 1.88
C TYR A 335 20.94 2.91 2.84
N LYS A 336 20.63 4.10 2.37
CA LYS A 336 20.84 5.37 3.07
C LYS A 336 19.56 5.89 3.72
N ALA A 337 19.74 6.65 4.79
CA ALA A 337 18.65 7.37 5.44
C ALA A 337 19.13 8.74 5.94
N ILE A 338 18.22 9.70 6.00
CA ILE A 338 18.48 11.05 6.52
C ILE A 338 17.30 11.56 7.34
N ASN A 339 17.56 12.54 8.21
CA ASN A 339 16.58 13.52 8.66
C ASN A 339 16.70 14.76 7.78
N PHE A 340 15.65 15.13 7.09
CA PHE A 340 15.63 16.22 6.12
C PHE A 340 14.84 17.42 6.63
N ASP A 341 15.55 18.54 6.86
CA ASP A 341 14.92 19.84 7.07
C ASP A 341 14.55 20.45 5.71
N HIS A 342 13.31 20.20 5.29
CA HIS A 342 12.83 20.60 3.98
C HIS A 342 12.65 22.13 3.83
N VAL A 343 12.55 22.87 4.94
CA VAL A 343 12.41 24.34 4.95
C VAL A 343 13.76 24.98 4.66
N ASN A 344 14.80 24.57 5.40
CA ASN A 344 16.16 25.11 5.27
C ASN A 344 17.01 24.35 4.24
N ASN A 345 16.50 23.24 3.69
CA ASN A 345 17.22 22.35 2.78
C ASN A 345 18.51 21.77 3.39
N VAL A 346 18.40 21.26 4.61
CA VAL A 346 19.50 20.66 5.37
C VAL A 346 19.29 19.16 5.53
N GLU A 347 20.27 18.38 5.15
CA GLU A 347 20.29 16.93 5.25
C GLU A 347 21.17 16.49 6.42
N GLN A 348 20.63 15.74 7.38
CA GLN A 348 21.36 15.09 8.46
C GLN A 348 21.43 13.59 8.18
N GLU A 349 22.64 13.08 7.95
CA GLU A 349 22.85 11.65 7.71
C GLU A 349 22.47 10.82 8.94
N LEU A 350 21.83 9.68 8.67
CA LEU A 350 21.54 8.61 9.62
C LEU A 350 22.36 7.36 9.27
N PRO A 351 22.51 6.38 10.16
CA PRO A 351 23.16 5.13 9.83
C PRO A 351 22.49 4.42 8.65
N ASP A 352 23.30 3.73 7.84
CA ASP A 352 22.81 2.90 6.73
C ASP A 352 21.89 1.79 7.24
N ILE A 353 20.79 1.51 6.51
CA ILE A 353 19.86 0.45 6.88
C ILE A 353 20.53 -0.92 6.70
N PRO A 354 20.48 -1.83 7.71
CA PRO A 354 21.17 -3.10 7.65
C PRO A 354 20.44 -4.17 6.84
N HIS A 355 21.16 -5.27 6.59
CA HIS A 355 20.72 -6.55 6.02
C HIS A 355 20.33 -6.51 4.56
N SER A 356 19.28 -5.74 4.20
CA SER A 356 18.62 -5.84 2.91
C SER A 356 18.31 -4.49 2.34
N PHE A 357 18.24 -4.44 1.03
CA PHE A 357 17.66 -3.32 0.29
C PHE A 357 16.14 -3.29 0.56
N ARG A 358 15.58 -2.11 0.91
CA ARG A 358 14.22 -2.00 1.43
C ARG A 358 13.26 -1.18 0.55
N VAL A 359 13.81 -0.20 -0.19
CA VAL A 359 13.01 0.64 -1.10
C VAL A 359 12.74 -0.11 -2.42
N TYR A 360 11.91 0.43 -3.30
CA TYR A 360 11.70 -0.13 -4.64
C TYR A 360 13.06 -0.32 -5.38
N PRO A 361 13.32 -1.48 -6.05
CA PRO A 361 12.40 -2.57 -6.36
C PRO A 361 12.32 -3.70 -5.32
N ALA A 362 13.03 -3.63 -4.20
CA ALA A 362 12.92 -4.64 -3.13
C ALA A 362 11.59 -4.54 -2.36
N SER A 363 11.03 -3.34 -2.24
CA SER A 363 9.68 -3.06 -1.71
C SER A 363 9.38 -3.81 -0.41
N ALA A 364 10.19 -3.56 0.63
CA ALA A 364 9.98 -4.11 1.97
C ALA A 364 8.69 -3.58 2.60
N SER A 365 8.09 -4.37 3.48
CA SER A 365 7.03 -3.89 4.37
C SER A 365 7.59 -2.86 5.34
N HIS A 366 6.91 -1.73 5.52
CA HIS A 366 7.38 -0.66 6.41
C HIS A 366 6.22 0.09 7.04
N TRP A 367 6.42 0.60 8.27
CA TRP A 367 5.41 1.35 9.02
C TRP A 367 6.06 2.25 10.06
N LEU A 368 5.33 3.28 10.46
CA LEU A 368 5.64 4.04 11.67
C LEU A 368 4.98 3.34 12.88
N THR A 369 5.73 3.12 13.96
CA THR A 369 5.15 2.58 15.20
C THR A 369 3.99 3.45 15.66
N PRO A 370 2.84 2.86 16.05
CA PRO A 370 1.72 3.63 16.58
C PRO A 370 2.15 4.53 17.74
N LEU A 371 1.76 5.80 17.64
CA LEU A 371 2.15 6.84 18.60
C LEU A 371 1.26 6.78 19.83
N THR A 372 1.87 6.79 21.01
CA THR A 372 1.14 6.71 22.27
C THR A 372 1.81 7.60 23.32
N ALA A 373 1.07 7.98 24.36
CA ALA A 373 1.67 8.73 25.46
C ALA A 373 2.72 7.88 26.21
N GLU A 374 2.51 6.57 26.28
CA GLU A 374 3.44 5.64 26.93
C GLU A 374 4.79 5.57 26.24
N ASN A 375 4.82 5.71 24.91
CA ASN A 375 6.08 5.82 24.15
C ASN A 375 6.50 7.28 23.92
N ASN A 376 5.89 8.24 24.65
CA ASN A 376 6.13 9.68 24.51
C ASN A 376 6.02 10.16 23.05
N TYR A 377 5.10 9.58 22.29
CA TYR A 377 4.91 9.84 20.85
C TYR A 377 6.19 9.70 20.02
N THR A 378 7.12 8.85 20.46
CA THR A 378 8.41 8.64 19.81
C THR A 378 8.19 8.00 18.44
N HIS A 379 8.70 8.66 17.41
CA HIS A 379 8.68 8.13 16.04
C HIS A 379 9.74 7.04 15.91
N THR A 380 9.28 5.82 15.67
CA THR A 380 10.12 4.66 15.37
C THR A 380 9.71 4.13 14.00
N VAL A 381 10.63 4.16 13.05
CA VAL A 381 10.42 3.61 11.70
C VAL A 381 10.82 2.16 11.66
N ASN A 382 10.01 1.32 11.03
CA ASN A 382 10.21 -0.13 10.98
C ASN A 382 10.23 -0.63 9.55
N PHE A 383 11.12 -1.58 9.26
CA PHE A 383 11.24 -2.22 7.96
C PHE A 383 11.39 -3.73 8.13
N CYS A 384 10.64 -4.52 7.35
CA CYS A 384 10.69 -5.98 7.33
C CYS A 384 10.69 -6.51 5.91
N GLY A 385 11.54 -7.48 5.59
CA GLY A 385 11.59 -8.08 4.26
C GLY A 385 12.49 -7.31 3.29
N GLY A 386 12.22 -7.36 2.00
CA GLY A 386 13.11 -6.83 0.95
C GLY A 386 14.03 -7.91 0.38
N VAL A 387 15.15 -7.51 -0.23
CA VAL A 387 16.13 -8.45 -0.82
C VAL A 387 17.55 -8.09 -0.43
N SER A 388 18.37 -9.11 -0.17
CA SER A 388 19.80 -8.96 0.15
C SER A 388 20.62 -9.00 -1.15
N LEU A 389 20.49 -7.95 -1.96
CA LEU A 389 21.25 -7.75 -3.20
C LEU A 389 22.11 -6.50 -3.08
N THR A 390 23.25 -6.51 -3.74
CA THR A 390 24.07 -5.31 -3.89
C THR A 390 23.45 -4.35 -4.90
N LYS A 391 23.81 -3.07 -4.81
CA LYS A 391 23.40 -2.06 -5.79
C LYS A 391 23.80 -2.48 -7.23
N ALA A 392 24.98 -3.07 -7.41
CA ALA A 392 25.44 -3.52 -8.72
C ALA A 392 24.57 -4.66 -9.29
N GLU A 393 24.15 -5.59 -8.46
CA GLU A 393 23.24 -6.67 -8.87
C GLU A 393 21.85 -6.15 -9.24
N LEU A 394 21.30 -5.21 -8.47
CA LEU A 394 20.01 -4.59 -8.78
C LEU A 394 20.04 -3.76 -10.07
N VAL A 395 21.13 -3.03 -10.31
CA VAL A 395 21.30 -2.18 -11.50
C VAL A 395 21.60 -3.00 -12.76
N SER A 396 22.29 -4.14 -12.63
CA SER A 396 22.64 -4.98 -13.79
C SER A 396 21.42 -5.62 -14.50
N THR A 397 20.23 -5.56 -13.86
CA THR A 397 18.98 -6.05 -14.47
C THR A 397 18.35 -5.08 -15.47
N VAL A 398 18.93 -3.87 -15.71
CA VAL A 398 18.29 -2.79 -16.48
C VAL A 398 18.56 -2.86 -17.98
N ASP A 399 19.77 -3.28 -18.40
CA ASP A 399 20.22 -3.12 -19.78
C ASP A 399 20.46 -4.44 -20.55
N GLY A 400 19.92 -5.53 -20.10
CA GLY A 400 20.10 -6.82 -20.76
C GLY A 400 19.66 -8.00 -19.90
N PRO A 401 19.85 -9.25 -20.37
CA PRO A 401 19.58 -10.39 -19.52
C PRO A 401 20.38 -10.25 -18.23
N PRO A 402 19.73 -10.19 -17.06
CA PRO A 402 20.44 -10.05 -15.81
C PRO A 402 21.45 -11.20 -15.70
N ALA A 403 22.65 -10.89 -15.27
CA ALA A 403 23.60 -11.91 -14.83
C ALA A 403 23.04 -12.75 -13.67
N LEU A 404 21.88 -12.35 -13.15
CA LEU A 404 21.18 -12.89 -11.99
C LEU A 404 19.82 -13.47 -12.40
N ASP A 405 19.54 -14.71 -12.01
CA ASP A 405 18.19 -15.27 -12.08
C ASP A 405 17.33 -14.65 -10.97
N VAL A 406 16.66 -13.53 -11.31
CA VAL A 406 15.88 -12.75 -10.35
C VAL A 406 14.80 -13.58 -9.66
N LEU A 407 14.21 -14.57 -10.36
CA LEU A 407 13.17 -15.44 -9.81
C LEU A 407 13.70 -16.43 -8.74
N LYS A 408 15.01 -16.57 -8.59
CA LYS A 408 15.64 -17.37 -7.55
C LYS A 408 16.17 -16.57 -6.37
N VAL A 409 16.10 -15.24 -6.45
CA VAL A 409 16.48 -14.38 -5.33
C VAL A 409 15.46 -14.52 -4.22
N ALA A 410 15.85 -15.10 -3.11
CA ALA A 410 14.97 -15.25 -1.96
C ALA A 410 14.72 -13.89 -1.31
N ALA A 411 13.46 -13.61 -0.98
CA ALA A 411 13.10 -12.44 -0.17
C ALA A 411 13.67 -12.61 1.24
N ASP A 412 14.16 -11.50 1.80
CA ASP A 412 14.64 -11.46 3.18
C ASP A 412 13.46 -11.47 4.17
N LYS A 413 13.74 -11.90 5.39
CA LYS A 413 12.78 -11.89 6.50
C LYS A 413 13.21 -11.02 7.68
N SER A 414 14.40 -10.43 7.64
CA SER A 414 14.91 -9.59 8.72
C SER A 414 14.02 -8.38 8.94
N CYS A 415 13.86 -7.98 10.20
CA CYS A 415 13.16 -6.76 10.60
C CYS A 415 14.10 -5.89 11.41
N THR A 416 14.09 -4.58 11.13
CA THR A 416 14.90 -3.59 11.84
C THR A 416 14.11 -2.30 12.05
N SER A 417 14.44 -1.58 13.08
CA SER A 417 13.80 -0.31 13.47
C SER A 417 14.81 0.76 13.80
N LEU A 418 14.42 2.03 13.61
CA LEU A 418 15.24 3.19 13.95
C LEU A 418 14.37 4.25 14.64
N ARG A 419 14.93 4.91 15.67
CA ARG A 419 14.43 6.16 16.21
C ARG A 419 15.26 7.30 15.63
N PRO A 420 14.77 7.98 14.58
CA PRO A 420 15.61 8.91 13.82
C PRO A 420 16.00 10.17 14.59
N LEU A 421 15.30 10.53 15.69
CA LEU A 421 15.56 11.71 16.52
C LEU A 421 16.33 11.41 17.80
N ASP A 422 16.76 10.17 18.03
CA ASP A 422 17.64 9.86 19.16
C ASP A 422 18.97 10.62 19.02
N ALA A 423 19.61 10.90 20.16
CA ALA A 423 20.91 11.61 20.16
C ALA A 423 22.00 10.84 19.39
N SER A 424 21.91 9.52 19.35
CA SER A 424 22.77 8.62 18.59
C SER A 424 21.89 7.55 17.94
N PRO A 425 21.27 7.81 16.79
CA PRO A 425 20.38 6.87 16.15
C PRO A 425 21.10 5.58 15.76
N VAL A 426 20.52 4.42 16.12
CA VAL A 426 21.06 3.09 15.79
C VAL A 426 19.92 2.19 15.33
N TRP A 427 20.13 1.46 14.22
CA TRP A 427 19.22 0.41 13.80
C TRP A 427 19.21 -0.73 14.81
N THR A 428 18.04 -1.14 15.22
CA THR A 428 17.82 -2.22 16.19
C THR A 428 16.97 -3.31 15.54
N ASP A 429 17.49 -4.53 15.53
CA ASP A 429 16.75 -5.66 15.00
C ASP A 429 15.69 -6.15 15.98
N PHE A 430 14.57 -6.59 15.44
CA PHE A 430 13.51 -7.24 16.18
C PHE A 430 13.09 -8.55 15.49
N GLU A 431 12.08 -9.26 16.02
CA GLU A 431 11.71 -10.57 15.52
C GLU A 431 11.47 -10.57 14.02
N PRO A 432 12.15 -11.44 13.25
CA PRO A 432 12.00 -11.50 11.80
C PRO A 432 10.61 -11.98 11.40
N LEU A 433 10.19 -11.64 10.18
CA LEU A 433 9.01 -12.25 9.56
C LEU A 433 9.08 -13.78 9.61
N PRO A 434 7.94 -14.48 9.74
CA PRO A 434 7.92 -15.94 9.67
C PRO A 434 8.52 -16.50 8.38
N GLU A 435 8.29 -15.79 7.27
CA GLU A 435 8.86 -16.10 5.94
C GLU A 435 9.32 -14.81 5.23
N GLY A 436 10.30 -14.94 4.32
CA GLY A 436 10.79 -13.82 3.53
C GLY A 436 9.67 -13.20 2.68
N ARG A 437 9.67 -11.86 2.55
CA ARG A 437 8.62 -11.14 1.84
C ARG A 437 9.13 -9.87 1.19
N ILE A 438 8.81 -9.72 -0.09
CA ILE A 438 8.85 -8.47 -0.84
C ILE A 438 7.42 -8.03 -1.16
N MET A 439 7.21 -6.74 -1.41
CA MET A 439 5.90 -6.17 -1.79
C MET A 439 4.78 -6.46 -0.78
N GLY A 440 5.10 -6.70 0.48
CA GLY A 440 4.11 -6.87 1.54
C GLY A 440 3.60 -5.52 2.03
N SER A 441 2.30 -5.26 1.89
CA SER A 441 1.66 -4.05 2.43
C SER A 441 1.53 -4.17 3.94
N ALA A 442 2.06 -3.19 4.69
CA ALA A 442 1.91 -3.09 6.14
C ALA A 442 0.76 -2.15 6.50
N ILE A 443 -0.24 -2.65 7.19
CA ILE A 443 -1.46 -1.93 7.55
C ILE A 443 -1.56 -1.80 9.07
N ILE A 444 -1.61 -0.57 9.58
CA ILE A 444 -1.87 -0.33 11.01
C ILE A 444 -3.37 -0.53 11.24
N LEU A 445 -3.70 -1.48 12.10
CA LEU A 445 -5.08 -1.83 12.43
C LEU A 445 -5.62 -0.99 13.59
N PRO A 446 -6.96 -0.86 13.77
CA PRO A 446 -7.55 -0.08 14.85
C PRO A 446 -7.13 -0.48 16.26
N ASP A 447 -6.77 -1.74 16.48
CA ASP A 447 -6.22 -2.24 17.75
C ASP A 447 -4.71 -2.00 17.90
N LEU A 448 -4.10 -1.25 16.97
CA LEU A 448 -2.68 -0.90 16.92
C LEU A 448 -1.75 -2.10 16.70
N THR A 449 -2.25 -3.20 16.19
CA THR A 449 -1.44 -4.27 15.59
C THR A 449 -1.12 -3.95 14.13
N ILE A 450 -0.13 -4.60 13.56
CA ILE A 450 0.29 -4.37 12.17
C ILE A 450 0.02 -5.63 11.36
N LEU A 451 -0.86 -5.53 10.38
CA LEU A 451 -1.09 -6.58 9.40
C LEU A 451 -0.09 -6.44 8.25
N VAL A 452 0.62 -7.51 7.91
CA VAL A 452 1.42 -7.60 6.68
C VAL A 452 0.74 -8.60 5.74
N ILE A 453 0.34 -8.10 4.57
CA ILE A 453 -0.48 -8.80 3.60
C ILE A 453 0.09 -8.62 2.20
N ASN A 454 -0.24 -9.49 1.23
CA ASN A 454 0.30 -9.48 -0.13
C ASN A 454 1.79 -9.83 -0.22
N GLY A 455 2.36 -9.75 -1.41
CA GLY A 455 3.78 -9.91 -1.68
C GLY A 455 4.19 -11.27 -2.23
N ALA A 456 5.51 -11.48 -2.31
CA ALA A 456 6.10 -12.70 -2.83
C ALA A 456 7.34 -13.12 -2.02
N ARG A 457 7.72 -14.42 -2.16
CA ARG A 457 8.87 -14.98 -1.46
C ARG A 457 10.17 -14.95 -2.26
N TYR A 458 10.08 -14.70 -3.55
CA TYR A 458 11.22 -14.63 -4.45
C TYR A 458 11.09 -13.48 -5.42
N GLY A 459 12.22 -12.92 -5.83
CA GLY A 459 12.32 -11.92 -6.88
C GLY A 459 12.37 -10.48 -6.37
N THR A 460 11.87 -9.58 -7.20
CA THR A 460 11.73 -8.14 -6.94
C THR A 460 10.40 -7.61 -7.45
N ALA A 461 10.03 -6.41 -7.11
CA ALA A 461 8.97 -5.66 -7.78
C ALA A 461 9.36 -5.38 -9.25
N GLY A 462 8.37 -5.13 -10.09
CA GLY A 462 8.57 -4.85 -11.51
C GLY A 462 8.09 -5.96 -12.43
N TYR A 463 8.22 -5.71 -13.72
CA TYR A 463 7.89 -6.64 -14.79
C TYR A 463 8.79 -6.42 -16.01
N GLY A 464 8.91 -7.46 -16.83
CA GLY A 464 9.60 -7.45 -18.13
C GLY A 464 8.66 -7.79 -19.28
N VAL A 465 9.22 -8.09 -20.43
CA VAL A 465 8.45 -8.50 -21.61
C VAL A 465 7.96 -9.93 -21.42
N ARG A 466 6.65 -10.13 -21.64
CA ARG A 466 6.04 -11.48 -21.57
C ARG A 466 6.59 -12.37 -22.70
N GLY A 467 7.09 -13.55 -22.31
CA GLY A 467 7.67 -14.51 -23.27
C GLY A 467 9.17 -14.37 -23.50
N GLU A 468 9.83 -13.40 -22.89
CA GLU A 468 11.28 -13.43 -22.74
C GLU A 468 11.72 -14.60 -21.86
N ALA A 469 13.03 -14.88 -21.88
CA ALA A 469 13.58 -16.10 -21.28
C ALA A 469 12.92 -16.46 -19.94
N SER A 470 12.35 -17.65 -19.87
CA SER A 470 11.54 -18.16 -18.72
C SER A 470 12.26 -18.17 -17.36
N TRP A 471 13.55 -17.88 -17.31
CA TRP A 471 14.35 -17.74 -16.10
C TRP A 471 14.36 -16.30 -15.54
N MET A 472 13.94 -15.31 -16.36
CA MET A 472 13.88 -13.90 -15.96
C MET A 472 12.50 -13.49 -15.44
N THR A 473 11.42 -14.04 -16.02
CA THR A 473 10.05 -13.63 -15.71
C THR A 473 9.13 -14.82 -15.49
N ALA A 474 8.21 -14.68 -14.54
CA ALA A 474 7.08 -15.57 -14.36
C ALA A 474 5.84 -14.91 -14.99
N GLY A 475 5.46 -15.32 -16.19
CA GLY A 475 4.60 -14.48 -17.04
C GLY A 475 5.39 -13.26 -17.50
N ALA A 476 5.05 -12.07 -16.99
CA ALA A 476 5.90 -10.88 -17.12
C ALA A 476 6.53 -10.46 -15.77
N SER A 477 6.10 -11.03 -14.64
CA SER A 477 6.52 -10.64 -13.29
C SER A 477 7.99 -10.97 -13.00
N TYR A 478 8.71 -10.05 -12.38
CA TYR A 478 10.02 -10.31 -11.77
C TYR A 478 9.94 -10.97 -10.39
N ALA A 479 8.74 -11.30 -9.92
CA ALA A 479 8.52 -12.00 -8.66
C ALA A 479 7.82 -13.34 -8.85
N GLU A 480 8.08 -14.27 -7.92
CA GLU A 480 7.56 -15.63 -7.94
C GLU A 480 7.15 -16.09 -6.53
N SER A 481 6.29 -17.11 -6.48
CA SER A 481 5.82 -17.70 -5.23
C SER A 481 5.10 -16.67 -4.34
N PRO A 482 3.88 -16.26 -4.72
CA PRO A 482 3.11 -15.26 -3.98
C PRO A 482 2.88 -15.69 -2.52
N THR A 483 2.98 -14.73 -1.62
CA THR A 483 2.70 -14.94 -0.20
C THR A 483 1.22 -14.73 0.04
N LEU A 484 0.46 -15.83 0.14
CA LEU A 484 -1.00 -15.81 0.24
C LEU A 484 -1.49 -15.64 1.69
N THR A 485 -0.71 -16.09 2.68
CA THR A 485 -1.08 -16.01 4.09
C THR A 485 -0.60 -14.69 4.69
N PRO A 486 -1.51 -13.87 5.27
CA PRO A 486 -1.13 -12.68 6.00
C PRO A 486 -0.51 -13.04 7.34
N VAL A 487 0.23 -12.08 7.93
CA VAL A 487 0.76 -12.19 9.29
C VAL A 487 0.45 -10.91 10.06
N ILE A 488 0.26 -11.02 11.38
CA ILE A 488 0.02 -9.88 12.26
C ILE A 488 1.18 -9.75 13.24
N TYR A 489 1.73 -8.53 13.34
CA TYR A 489 2.69 -8.13 14.34
C TYR A 489 1.97 -7.42 15.48
N ASN A 490 2.08 -7.95 16.70
CA ASN A 490 1.57 -7.31 17.90
C ASN A 490 2.75 -6.70 18.69
N PRO A 491 2.99 -5.38 18.62
CA PRO A 491 4.10 -4.75 19.32
C PRO A 491 4.02 -4.87 20.85
N ARG A 492 2.82 -5.12 21.39
CA ARG A 492 2.57 -5.33 22.83
C ARG A 492 2.67 -6.81 23.24
N GLY A 493 2.91 -7.70 22.29
CA GLY A 493 3.06 -9.12 22.55
C GLY A 493 4.38 -9.46 23.24
N PRO A 494 4.50 -10.65 23.84
CA PRO A 494 5.76 -11.13 24.42
C PRO A 494 6.88 -11.21 23.38
N LYS A 495 8.08 -10.76 23.73
CA LYS A 495 9.28 -10.88 22.88
C LYS A 495 9.44 -12.31 22.37
N GLY A 496 9.70 -12.49 21.09
CA GLY A 496 9.79 -13.78 20.40
C GLY A 496 8.47 -14.41 20.00
N LYS A 497 7.32 -13.75 20.28
CA LYS A 497 5.96 -14.18 19.93
C LYS A 497 5.09 -13.04 19.38
N ARG A 498 5.72 -11.97 18.86
CA ARG A 498 4.98 -10.81 18.34
C ARG A 498 4.37 -11.06 16.99
N TRP A 499 4.95 -11.92 16.16
CA TRP A 499 4.38 -12.36 14.89
C TRP A 499 3.46 -13.56 15.07
N SER A 500 2.28 -13.53 14.45
CA SER A 500 1.35 -14.65 14.38
C SER A 500 0.60 -14.67 13.06
N SER A 501 0.37 -15.88 12.55
CA SER A 501 -0.61 -16.20 11.50
C SER A 501 -1.74 -17.11 12.04
N ASP A 502 -1.83 -17.29 13.37
CA ASP A 502 -2.83 -18.14 13.99
C ASP A 502 -4.25 -17.65 13.69
N GLY A 503 -5.07 -18.54 13.16
CA GLY A 503 -6.43 -18.21 12.77
C GLY A 503 -6.55 -17.36 11.49
N LEU A 504 -5.46 -17.16 10.75
CA LEU A 504 -5.46 -16.45 9.47
C LEU A 504 -5.47 -17.44 8.31
N SER A 505 -6.41 -17.28 7.39
CA SER A 505 -6.50 -18.07 6.17
C SER A 505 -5.68 -17.44 5.05
N ALA A 506 -5.19 -18.28 4.15
CA ALA A 506 -4.56 -17.82 2.92
C ALA A 506 -5.63 -17.25 1.96
N SER A 507 -5.29 -16.20 1.20
CA SER A 507 -6.02 -15.82 0.00
C SER A 507 -5.84 -16.88 -1.09
N THR A 508 -6.75 -16.91 -2.04
CA THR A 508 -6.64 -17.71 -3.27
C THR A 508 -6.09 -16.88 -4.45
N ILE A 509 -5.87 -15.59 -4.24
CA ILE A 509 -5.48 -14.63 -5.29
C ILE A 509 -4.04 -14.18 -5.05
N PRO A 510 -3.12 -14.41 -6.00
CA PRO A 510 -1.79 -13.80 -5.96
C PRO A 510 -1.86 -12.26 -6.00
N ARG A 511 -1.27 -11.59 -5.03
CA ARG A 511 -1.21 -10.13 -4.93
C ARG A 511 0.26 -9.72 -4.84
N MET A 512 0.88 -9.40 -5.96
CA MET A 512 2.30 -9.05 -6.06
C MET A 512 2.46 -7.61 -6.57
N TYR A 513 3.24 -7.40 -7.62
CA TYR A 513 3.47 -6.06 -8.15
C TYR A 513 2.19 -5.38 -8.62
N HIS A 514 2.01 -4.10 -8.30
CA HIS A 514 0.79 -3.30 -8.49
C HIS A 514 -0.42 -3.80 -7.69
N SER A 515 -0.22 -4.56 -6.61
CA SER A 515 -1.30 -4.77 -5.63
C SER A 515 -1.36 -3.65 -4.61
N SER A 516 -2.54 -3.46 -4.03
CA SER A 516 -2.80 -2.47 -3.01
C SER A 516 -3.60 -3.07 -1.86
N ALA A 517 -3.44 -2.48 -0.66
CA ALA A 517 -4.24 -2.82 0.51
C ALA A 517 -4.43 -1.58 1.39
N VAL A 518 -5.66 -1.33 1.86
CA VAL A 518 -6.00 -0.18 2.69
C VAL A 518 -7.01 -0.55 3.77
N LEU A 519 -6.81 -0.04 5.00
CA LEU A 519 -7.76 -0.17 6.10
C LEU A 519 -9.07 0.55 5.75
N LEU A 520 -10.20 -0.13 5.95
CA LEU A 520 -11.53 0.44 5.78
C LEU A 520 -12.12 0.93 7.11
N SER A 521 -13.08 1.83 7.02
CA SER A 521 -13.80 2.39 8.18
C SER A 521 -14.49 1.31 9.02
N ASP A 522 -14.94 0.21 8.42
CA ASP A 522 -15.52 -0.92 9.15
C ASP A 522 -14.46 -1.78 9.88
N GLY A 523 -13.18 -1.42 9.77
CA GLY A 523 -12.05 -2.14 10.38
C GLY A 523 -11.59 -3.36 9.59
N SER A 524 -12.21 -3.70 8.46
CA SER A 524 -11.69 -4.70 7.51
C SER A 524 -10.63 -4.07 6.61
N VAL A 525 -9.94 -4.87 5.80
CA VAL A 525 -8.92 -4.39 4.86
C VAL A 525 -9.37 -4.68 3.42
N PHE A 526 -9.44 -3.63 2.60
CA PHE A 526 -9.68 -3.71 1.17
C PHE A 526 -8.38 -4.15 0.49
N VAL A 527 -8.43 -5.20 -0.33
CA VAL A 527 -7.28 -5.77 -1.02
C VAL A 527 -7.62 -5.92 -2.49
N SER A 528 -6.80 -5.34 -3.36
CA SER A 528 -7.08 -5.27 -4.79
C SER A 528 -5.82 -5.21 -5.64
N GLY A 529 -5.98 -5.25 -6.97
CA GLY A 529 -4.88 -5.12 -7.92
C GLY A 529 -4.00 -6.36 -7.97
N SER A 530 -2.88 -6.22 -8.55
CA SER A 530 -1.83 -7.10 -9.04
C SER A 530 -1.89 -7.20 -10.57
N ASN A 531 -1.12 -6.36 -11.24
CA ASN A 531 -0.92 -6.41 -12.67
C ASN A 531 0.58 -6.23 -13.01
N PRO A 532 1.38 -7.30 -12.93
CA PRO A 532 2.79 -7.22 -13.30
C PRO A 532 2.97 -7.38 -14.82
N ASN A 533 2.24 -6.58 -15.61
CA ASN A 533 2.29 -6.58 -17.07
C ASN A 533 2.26 -5.15 -17.59
N SER A 534 2.73 -4.95 -18.83
CA SER A 534 2.68 -3.64 -19.48
C SER A 534 1.25 -3.18 -19.76
N ASP A 535 0.35 -4.12 -20.08
CA ASP A 535 -1.05 -3.89 -20.42
C ASP A 535 -1.96 -4.94 -19.76
N VAL A 536 -3.24 -4.92 -20.10
CA VAL A 536 -4.21 -5.92 -19.65
C VAL A 536 -3.85 -7.29 -20.24
N VAL A 537 -3.82 -8.29 -19.37
CA VAL A 537 -3.55 -9.68 -19.71
C VAL A 537 -4.65 -10.56 -19.12
N PRO A 538 -5.16 -11.56 -19.85
CA PRO A 538 -6.19 -12.46 -19.38
C PRO A 538 -5.87 -13.08 -18.02
N LEU A 539 -6.89 -13.23 -17.16
CA LEU A 539 -6.72 -13.72 -15.78
C LEU A 539 -6.23 -15.17 -15.71
N GLU A 540 -6.53 -15.99 -16.74
CA GLU A 540 -6.09 -17.37 -16.87
C GLU A 540 -4.59 -17.51 -17.19
N ASP A 541 -3.96 -16.46 -17.63
CA ASP A 541 -2.52 -16.40 -17.85
C ASP A 541 -1.77 -16.31 -16.50
N ARG A 542 -0.52 -16.77 -16.49
CA ARG A 542 0.31 -16.66 -15.28
C ARG A 542 0.48 -15.20 -14.89
N TYR A 543 -0.07 -14.85 -13.71
CA TYR A 543 -0.10 -13.49 -13.17
C TYR A 543 -0.73 -12.49 -14.15
N GLY A 544 -1.91 -12.84 -14.69
CA GLY A 544 -2.75 -11.94 -15.46
C GLY A 544 -3.22 -10.73 -14.65
N THR A 545 -3.90 -9.78 -15.30
CA THR A 545 -4.43 -8.59 -14.65
C THR A 545 -5.54 -8.96 -13.68
N GLU A 546 -5.39 -8.60 -12.41
CA GLU A 546 -6.32 -8.96 -11.34
C GLU A 546 -7.27 -7.80 -11.02
N TYR A 547 -8.54 -7.96 -11.38
CA TYR A 547 -9.59 -6.96 -11.13
C TYR A 547 -10.42 -7.25 -9.87
N ARG A 548 -10.44 -8.51 -9.39
CA ARG A 548 -11.25 -8.89 -8.23
C ARG A 548 -10.81 -8.14 -6.99
N VAL A 549 -11.79 -7.74 -6.20
CA VAL A 549 -11.61 -7.10 -4.90
C VAL A 549 -11.90 -8.11 -3.81
N GLU A 550 -10.98 -8.22 -2.85
CA GLU A 550 -11.18 -8.98 -1.62
C GLU A 550 -11.30 -8.03 -0.43
N LYS A 551 -12.08 -8.43 0.55
CA LYS A 551 -12.04 -7.90 1.92
C LYS A 551 -11.38 -8.94 2.82
N PHE A 552 -10.34 -8.54 3.55
CA PHE A 552 -9.78 -9.32 4.64
C PHE A 552 -10.43 -8.87 5.94
N TYR A 553 -10.90 -9.83 6.73
CA TYR A 553 -11.55 -9.58 8.03
C TYR A 553 -10.57 -9.92 9.16
N PRO A 554 -9.90 -8.94 9.78
CA PRO A 554 -8.98 -9.20 10.88
C PRO A 554 -9.66 -9.95 12.04
N PRO A 555 -8.90 -10.72 12.86
CA PRO A 555 -9.45 -11.58 13.93
C PRO A 555 -10.29 -10.84 14.97
N TYR A 556 -10.12 -9.52 15.15
CA TYR A 556 -10.93 -8.73 16.08
C TYR A 556 -12.39 -8.51 15.58
N LEU A 557 -12.69 -8.75 14.30
CA LEU A 557 -14.05 -8.69 13.77
C LEU A 557 -14.83 -9.98 14.13
N ARG A 558 -14.67 -10.43 15.36
CA ARG A 558 -15.35 -11.62 15.94
C ARG A 558 -16.60 -11.20 16.71
N GLY A 559 -17.58 -12.09 16.73
CA GLY A 559 -18.82 -11.87 17.45
C GLY A 559 -19.84 -11.05 16.66
N SER A 560 -21.06 -11.03 17.15
CA SER A 560 -22.19 -10.36 16.50
C SER A 560 -22.32 -8.89 16.88
N ARG A 561 -21.63 -8.42 17.92
CA ARG A 561 -21.71 -7.06 18.43
C ARG A 561 -20.34 -6.38 18.44
N ARG A 562 -20.33 -5.13 18.05
CA ARG A 562 -19.20 -4.19 18.18
C ARG A 562 -19.61 -3.02 19.06
N PRO A 563 -18.68 -2.34 19.74
CA PRO A 563 -18.99 -1.10 20.45
C PRO A 563 -19.62 -0.07 19.50
N GLN A 564 -20.63 0.66 19.99
CA GLN A 564 -21.34 1.70 19.26
C GLN A 564 -21.23 3.03 20.03
N PRO A 565 -20.03 3.63 20.09
CA PRO A 565 -19.80 4.85 20.84
C PRO A 565 -20.66 6.00 20.30
N THR A 566 -21.19 6.81 21.20
CA THR A 566 -21.90 8.05 20.87
C THR A 566 -21.07 9.27 21.20
N GLY A 567 -21.39 10.44 20.62
CA GLY A 567 -20.66 11.68 20.88
C GLY A 567 -19.33 11.82 20.15
N LEU A 568 -19.04 10.94 19.16
CA LEU A 568 -17.83 11.08 18.34
C LEU A 568 -17.82 12.44 17.59
N PRO A 569 -16.74 13.25 17.73
CA PRO A 569 -16.64 14.58 17.12
C PRO A 569 -16.50 14.51 15.60
N ASP A 570 -16.71 15.63 14.90
CA ASP A 570 -16.42 15.76 13.45
C ASP A 570 -14.97 16.23 13.20
N SER A 571 -14.34 16.84 14.21
CA SER A 571 -12.95 17.28 14.14
C SER A 571 -12.22 17.17 15.47
N LEU A 572 -10.91 16.98 15.43
CA LEU A 572 -9.99 17.05 16.56
C LEU A 572 -9.10 18.27 16.42
N SER A 573 -9.04 19.10 17.49
CA SER A 573 -8.10 20.21 17.57
C SER A 573 -6.70 19.73 17.99
N TYR A 574 -5.71 20.62 17.87
CA TYR A 574 -4.40 20.43 18.49
C TYR A 574 -4.40 21.10 19.84
N GLY A 575 -4.40 20.29 20.90
CA GLY A 575 -4.59 20.74 22.27
C GLY A 575 -6.00 21.26 22.56
N GLY A 576 -6.18 21.88 23.74
CA GLY A 576 -7.47 22.35 24.22
C GLY A 576 -8.16 21.39 25.17
N LYS A 577 -9.46 21.58 25.39
CA LYS A 577 -10.27 20.74 26.30
C LYS A 577 -10.54 19.37 25.69
N PRO A 578 -10.63 18.31 26.51
CA PRO A 578 -11.03 16.99 26.02
C PRO A 578 -12.42 17.03 25.36
N PHE A 579 -12.62 16.16 24.39
CA PHE A 579 -13.95 15.83 23.88
C PHE A 579 -14.53 14.64 24.65
N THR A 580 -15.82 14.38 24.51
CA THR A 580 -16.49 13.29 25.24
C THR A 580 -17.03 12.23 24.31
N ILE A 581 -16.91 10.97 24.72
CA ILE A 581 -17.51 9.80 24.08
C ILE A 581 -18.29 9.05 25.15
N GLU A 582 -19.47 8.54 24.82
CA GLU A 582 -20.24 7.68 25.72
C GLU A 582 -20.30 6.26 25.17
N LEU A 583 -20.14 5.30 26.08
CA LEU A 583 -20.31 3.88 25.87
C LEU A 583 -21.39 3.38 26.83
N SER A 584 -22.36 2.65 26.31
CA SER A 584 -23.37 1.96 27.11
C SER A 584 -22.75 0.74 27.84
N SER A 585 -23.47 0.19 28.83
CA SER A 585 -23.11 -1.10 29.46
C SER A 585 -22.94 -2.21 28.43
N ASP A 586 -23.79 -2.21 27.39
CA ASP A 586 -23.70 -3.16 26.28
C ASP A 586 -22.43 -3.01 25.44
N ASP A 587 -21.88 -1.80 25.31
CA ASP A 587 -20.63 -1.55 24.63
C ASP A 587 -19.43 -2.02 25.44
N LEU A 588 -19.61 -2.17 26.74
CA LEU A 588 -18.69 -2.84 27.66
C LEU A 588 -18.92 -4.37 27.69
N PHE A 589 -19.76 -4.91 26.82
CA PHE A 589 -20.14 -6.33 26.76
C PHE A 589 -20.73 -6.86 28.09
N GLY A 590 -21.39 -5.99 28.88
CA GLY A 590 -21.98 -6.32 30.17
C GLY A 590 -20.98 -6.54 31.32
N ASP A 591 -19.69 -6.23 31.08
CA ASP A 591 -18.62 -6.36 32.08
C ASP A 591 -17.92 -5.02 32.29
N ALA A 592 -18.11 -4.41 33.45
CA ALA A 592 -17.46 -3.14 33.81
C ALA A 592 -15.91 -3.22 33.84
N GLU A 593 -15.33 -4.42 34.02
CA GLU A 593 -13.87 -4.60 33.97
C GLU A 593 -13.33 -4.30 32.57
N ASN A 594 -14.14 -4.37 31.53
CA ASN A 594 -13.77 -4.01 30.17
C ASN A 594 -13.44 -2.53 29.98
N ILE A 595 -13.77 -1.66 30.95
CA ILE A 595 -13.29 -0.26 31.00
C ILE A 595 -11.76 -0.23 30.91
N LYS A 596 -11.06 -1.17 31.56
CA LYS A 596 -9.59 -1.24 31.58
C LYS A 596 -8.97 -1.61 30.23
N THR A 597 -9.78 -2.16 29.31
CA THR A 597 -9.36 -2.59 27.99
C THR A 597 -9.58 -1.54 26.90
N ILE A 598 -10.24 -0.43 27.24
CA ILE A 598 -10.60 0.61 26.25
C ILE A 598 -9.34 1.25 25.67
N MET A 599 -9.32 1.34 24.35
CA MET A 599 -8.39 2.20 23.61
C MET A 599 -9.21 3.13 22.71
N VAL A 600 -8.85 4.40 22.68
CA VAL A 600 -9.35 5.35 21.70
C VAL A 600 -8.23 5.57 20.70
N THR A 601 -8.42 5.11 19.48
CA THR A 601 -7.38 5.10 18.44
C THR A 601 -7.81 5.93 17.24
N TYR A 602 -6.87 6.71 16.71
CA TYR A 602 -7.10 7.56 15.57
C TYR A 602 -6.09 7.17 14.48
N VAL A 603 -6.59 6.60 13.37
CA VAL A 603 -5.78 5.92 12.36
C VAL A 603 -6.00 6.57 11.00
N ARG A 604 -4.94 7.08 10.37
CA ARG A 604 -4.91 7.46 8.95
C ARG A 604 -4.51 6.23 8.15
N PRO A 605 -5.40 5.69 7.28
CA PRO A 605 -5.10 4.49 6.50
C PRO A 605 -3.96 4.67 5.49
N GLY A 606 -3.77 5.91 4.98
CA GLY A 606 -2.82 6.22 3.94
C GLY A 606 -3.38 6.03 2.53
N TYR A 607 -2.57 6.40 1.54
CA TYR A 607 -2.83 6.19 0.11
C TYR A 607 -1.95 5.04 -0.38
N SER A 608 -2.55 3.92 -0.77
CA SER A 608 -1.86 2.65 -1.03
C SER A 608 -1.41 2.52 -2.48
N THR A 609 -0.13 2.22 -2.68
CA THR A 609 0.45 1.78 -3.96
C THR A 609 1.78 1.09 -3.72
N HIS A 610 2.16 0.10 -4.54
CA HIS A 610 3.51 -0.52 -4.53
C HIS A 610 4.01 -0.97 -3.14
N ALA A 611 3.11 -1.48 -2.29
CA ALA A 611 3.35 -1.84 -0.88
C ALA A 611 3.66 -0.66 0.06
N ILE A 612 3.42 0.58 -0.38
CA ILE A 612 3.53 1.80 0.40
C ILE A 612 2.12 2.30 0.74
N ASN A 613 1.93 2.78 1.96
CA ASN A 613 0.75 3.55 2.35
C ASN A 613 1.21 4.96 2.73
N PHE A 614 1.22 5.88 1.76
CA PHE A 614 1.69 7.26 1.96
C PHE A 614 0.94 7.95 3.09
N SER A 615 1.67 8.57 4.00
CA SER A 615 1.15 9.28 5.19
C SER A 615 0.35 8.40 6.16
N GLN A 616 0.45 7.05 6.09
CA GLN A 616 -0.15 6.16 7.08
C GLN A 616 0.41 6.43 8.47
N ARG A 617 -0.51 6.58 9.46
CA ARG A 617 -0.14 6.93 10.84
C ARG A 617 -1.25 6.56 11.81
N ALA A 618 -0.91 6.17 13.02
CA ALA A 618 -1.87 5.93 14.08
C ALA A 618 -1.43 6.53 15.41
N ILE A 619 -2.39 7.01 16.20
CA ILE A 619 -2.17 7.51 17.55
C ILE A 619 -3.22 6.93 18.51
N LYS A 620 -2.77 6.53 19.72
CA LYS A 620 -3.65 6.21 20.83
C LYS A 620 -3.84 7.46 21.67
N LEU A 621 -5.09 7.92 21.80
CA LEU A 621 -5.44 9.10 22.57
C LEU A 621 -5.57 8.73 24.06
N GLN A 622 -5.08 9.61 24.94
CA GLN A 622 -5.28 9.48 26.38
C GLN A 622 -6.74 9.81 26.74
N TRP A 623 -7.25 9.18 27.79
CA TRP A 623 -8.60 9.40 28.26
C TRP A 623 -8.73 9.16 29.78
N SER A 624 -9.76 9.75 30.36
CA SER A 624 -10.28 9.46 31.72
C SER A 624 -11.79 9.19 31.60
N TYR A 625 -12.43 8.74 32.68
CA TYR A 625 -13.83 8.38 32.62
C TYR A 625 -14.63 8.75 33.87
N LYS A 626 -15.95 8.81 33.69
CA LYS A 626 -16.97 8.77 34.73
C LYS A 626 -17.95 7.65 34.40
N THR A 627 -18.33 6.87 35.44
CA THR A 627 -19.42 5.90 35.32
C THR A 627 -20.74 6.63 35.21
N LEU A 628 -21.67 6.07 34.44
CA LEU A 628 -23.05 6.53 34.30
C LEU A 628 -23.98 5.66 35.14
N ASP A 629 -25.16 6.17 35.47
CA ASP A 629 -26.14 5.48 36.30
C ASP A 629 -26.70 4.20 35.68
N ASP A 630 -26.64 4.09 34.35
CA ASP A 630 -27.05 2.93 33.53
C ASP A 630 -25.97 1.85 33.41
N GLY A 631 -24.83 2.01 34.09
CA GLY A 631 -23.68 1.10 34.00
C GLY A 631 -22.77 1.34 32.80
N GLY A 632 -23.06 2.36 32.00
CA GLY A 632 -22.19 2.83 30.93
C GLY A 632 -21.08 3.75 31.46
N VAL A 633 -20.28 4.30 30.53
CA VAL A 633 -19.20 5.23 30.87
C VAL A 633 -19.16 6.42 29.90
N ARG A 634 -18.85 7.59 30.44
CA ARG A 634 -18.47 8.78 29.67
C ARG A 634 -16.96 8.92 29.73
N LEU A 635 -16.33 8.86 28.57
CA LEU A 635 -14.90 9.10 28.39
C LEU A 635 -14.65 10.59 28.14
N PHE A 636 -13.57 11.11 28.72
CA PHE A 636 -13.00 12.43 28.43
C PHE A 636 -11.70 12.18 27.68
N VAL A 637 -11.71 12.38 26.38
CA VAL A 637 -10.62 11.99 25.49
C VAL A 637 -9.80 13.21 25.09
N GLN A 638 -8.49 13.07 25.18
CA GLN A 638 -7.52 14.12 24.85
C GLN A 638 -7.56 14.46 23.37
N GLN A 639 -7.40 15.74 23.04
CA GLN A 639 -7.17 16.23 21.68
C GLN A 639 -5.77 15.81 21.17
N LEU A 640 -5.50 16.03 19.89
CA LEU A 640 -4.20 15.72 19.29
C LEU A 640 -3.07 16.56 19.91
N PRO A 641 -1.86 16.00 20.10
CA PRO A 641 -0.76 16.75 20.74
C PRO A 641 -0.24 17.90 19.88
N SER A 642 0.04 17.67 18.62
CA SER A 642 0.55 18.67 17.67
C SER A 642 0.36 18.22 16.22
N PRO A 643 0.38 19.14 15.25
CA PRO A 643 0.28 18.81 13.83
C PRO A 643 1.52 18.07 13.30
N THR A 644 2.66 18.13 13.96
CA THR A 644 3.86 17.36 13.59
C THR A 644 3.77 15.90 14.06
N ILE A 645 3.05 15.62 15.16
CA ILE A 645 2.81 14.26 15.63
C ILE A 645 1.72 13.60 14.80
N PHE A 646 0.65 14.31 14.48
CA PHE A 646 -0.40 13.83 13.59
C PHE A 646 -0.83 14.95 12.65
N ALA A 647 -0.38 14.92 11.40
CA ALA A 647 -0.62 15.97 10.43
C ALA A 647 -2.12 16.22 10.18
N PRO A 648 -2.54 17.43 9.76
CA PRO A 648 -3.94 17.75 9.43
C PRO A 648 -4.52 16.83 8.36
N GLY A 649 -5.85 16.72 8.35
CA GLY A 649 -6.61 15.92 7.39
C GLY A 649 -7.43 14.81 8.02
N PRO A 650 -8.30 14.14 7.26
CA PRO A 650 -9.20 13.13 7.79
C PRO A 650 -8.46 11.85 8.21
N ALA A 651 -8.98 11.20 9.27
CA ALA A 651 -8.58 9.87 9.71
C ALA A 651 -9.74 9.18 10.44
N LEU A 652 -9.60 7.90 10.72
CA LEU A 652 -10.62 7.06 11.34
C LEU A 652 -10.47 7.06 12.86
N LEU A 653 -11.50 7.52 13.57
CA LEU A 653 -11.58 7.46 15.03
C LEU A 653 -12.34 6.19 15.43
N HIS A 654 -11.66 5.31 16.15
CA HIS A 654 -12.22 4.06 16.68
C HIS A 654 -12.19 4.05 18.21
N VAL A 655 -13.17 3.37 18.81
CA VAL A 655 -13.13 2.96 20.22
C VAL A 655 -13.03 1.45 20.26
N VAL A 656 -11.96 0.94 20.86
CA VAL A 656 -11.69 -0.50 20.97
C VAL A 656 -12.02 -0.92 22.39
N VAL A 657 -12.87 -1.92 22.57
CA VAL A 657 -13.23 -2.51 23.87
C VAL A 657 -13.00 -4.03 23.81
N ALA A 658 -12.31 -4.58 24.78
CA ALA A 658 -11.94 -6.02 24.82
C ALA A 658 -11.26 -6.50 23.52
N GLY A 659 -10.50 -5.62 22.86
CA GLY A 659 -9.83 -5.87 21.60
C GLY A 659 -10.75 -5.85 20.37
N ILE A 660 -12.02 -5.46 20.49
CA ILE A 660 -12.99 -5.33 19.40
C ILE A 660 -13.19 -3.84 19.09
N PRO A 661 -12.84 -3.36 17.89
CA PRO A 661 -13.02 -1.97 17.51
C PRO A 661 -14.47 -1.65 17.13
N SER A 662 -14.93 -0.44 17.44
CA SER A 662 -16.11 0.16 16.81
C SER A 662 -15.91 0.32 15.31
N GLU A 663 -16.96 0.62 14.56
CA GLU A 663 -16.78 1.25 13.25
C GLU A 663 -16.02 2.56 13.42
N GLY A 664 -15.14 2.87 12.46
CA GLY A 664 -14.36 4.09 12.46
C GLY A 664 -15.15 5.24 11.85
N LYS A 665 -15.25 6.33 12.57
CA LYS A 665 -15.78 7.59 12.03
C LYS A 665 -14.65 8.36 11.38
N PHE A 666 -14.83 8.83 10.14
CA PHE A 666 -13.94 9.85 9.57
C PHE A 666 -14.07 11.14 10.36
N VAL A 667 -12.99 11.58 10.95
CA VAL A 667 -12.87 12.79 11.78
C VAL A 667 -11.73 13.62 11.22
N MET A 668 -11.90 14.93 11.14
CA MET A 668 -10.89 15.85 10.63
C MET A 668 -9.87 16.18 11.73
N ALA A 669 -8.57 15.95 11.49
CA ALA A 669 -7.50 16.50 12.33
C ALA A 669 -7.23 17.94 11.93
N GLY A 670 -7.23 18.85 12.91
CA GLY A 670 -7.00 20.27 12.69
C GLY A 670 -8.24 21.04 12.23
N ASN A 671 -8.02 22.19 11.59
CA ASN A 671 -9.06 23.15 11.24
C ASN A 671 -9.73 22.89 9.86
N GLY A 672 -9.40 21.76 9.20
CA GLY A 672 -9.95 21.43 7.88
C GLY A 672 -9.48 22.35 6.75
N LYS A 673 -8.31 22.98 6.90
CA LYS A 673 -7.72 23.87 5.89
C LYS A 673 -6.22 23.60 5.75
N ILE A 674 -5.70 23.81 4.56
CA ILE A 674 -4.27 23.87 4.34
C ILE A 674 -3.77 25.24 4.85
N GLY A 675 -2.74 25.22 5.70
CA GLY A 675 -2.12 26.40 6.30
C GLY A 675 -1.92 26.22 7.80
N LYS A 676 -1.61 27.34 8.47
CA LYS A 676 -1.32 27.35 9.90
C LYS A 676 -2.44 26.71 10.72
N GLN A 677 -2.05 25.79 11.59
CA GLN A 677 -2.93 25.16 12.58
C GLN A 677 -2.81 25.86 13.94
N ASP A 678 -3.94 26.04 14.61
CA ASP A 678 -3.96 26.56 15.98
C ASP A 678 -3.59 25.44 16.95
N VAL A 679 -2.57 25.67 17.78
CA VAL A 679 -2.12 24.73 18.81
C VAL A 679 -2.37 25.32 20.19
N LEU A 680 -3.22 24.69 20.95
CA LEU A 680 -3.59 25.09 22.32
C LEU A 680 -2.82 24.24 23.34
N PRO A 681 -2.67 24.70 24.59
CA PRO A 681 -2.17 23.84 25.65
C PRO A 681 -3.02 22.57 25.80
N LEU A 682 -2.37 21.43 25.89
CA LEU A 682 -3.02 20.14 26.03
C LEU A 682 -3.56 19.98 27.46
N ALA A 683 -4.88 19.77 27.62
CA ALA A 683 -5.48 19.59 28.94
C ALA A 683 -5.14 18.19 29.48
N ASN A 684 -4.94 18.11 30.78
CA ASN A 684 -4.82 16.83 31.50
C ASN A 684 -6.21 16.19 31.65
N VAL A 685 -6.42 15.05 31.02
CA VAL A 685 -7.72 14.35 31.07
C VAL A 685 -8.13 13.92 32.47
N ASN A 686 -7.17 13.70 33.38
CA ASN A 686 -7.44 13.29 34.75
C ASN A 686 -8.11 14.40 35.59
N ASP A 687 -8.10 15.66 35.13
CA ASP A 687 -8.84 16.75 35.73
C ASP A 687 -10.36 16.64 35.50
N PHE A 688 -10.79 15.80 34.60
CA PHE A 688 -12.18 15.63 34.15
C PHE A 688 -12.84 14.34 34.65
N GLY A 689 -12.03 13.30 34.91
CA GLY A 689 -12.53 11.99 35.33
C GLY A 689 -11.46 11.13 35.98
N LEU A 690 -11.81 9.89 36.32
CA LEU A 690 -10.88 8.92 36.88
C LEU A 690 -9.95 8.36 35.76
N PRO A 691 -8.66 8.18 36.05
CA PRO A 691 -7.78 7.50 35.10
C PRO A 691 -8.20 6.03 34.95
N PRO A 692 -7.96 5.40 33.81
CA PRO A 692 -8.16 3.97 33.66
C PRO A 692 -7.22 3.23 34.63
N THR A 693 -7.80 2.61 35.64
CA THR A 693 -7.04 1.79 36.59
C THR A 693 -6.69 0.48 35.93
N GLY A 694 -5.42 0.28 35.55
CA GLY A 694 -4.95 -0.96 34.97
C GLY A 694 -4.29 -0.85 33.61
N SER A 695 -3.81 0.34 33.19
CA SER A 695 -2.89 0.39 32.07
C SER A 695 -1.72 -0.55 32.38
N ALA A 696 -1.61 -1.65 31.62
CA ALA A 696 -0.45 -2.53 31.70
C ALA A 696 0.79 -1.63 31.67
N LYS A 697 1.71 -1.84 32.63
CA LYS A 697 3.02 -1.22 32.56
C LYS A 697 3.50 -1.40 31.14
N SER A 698 3.80 -0.31 30.47
CA SER A 698 4.53 -0.37 29.21
C SER A 698 5.74 -1.24 29.48
N VAL A 699 5.88 -2.34 28.75
CA VAL A 699 7.18 -2.95 28.57
C VAL A 699 7.95 -1.94 27.73
N VAL A 700 8.51 -0.94 28.39
CA VAL A 700 9.57 -0.12 27.82
C VAL A 700 10.70 -1.09 27.58
N ASP A 701 11.19 -1.11 26.38
CA ASP A 701 12.35 -1.89 25.99
C ASP A 701 13.54 -1.52 26.90
N ASP A 702 13.72 -2.29 28.01
CA ASP A 702 14.96 -2.34 28.78
C ASP A 702 15.95 -3.25 28.05
N ASP A 703 16.22 -2.97 26.78
CA ASP A 703 17.32 -3.53 26.02
C ASP A 703 18.51 -2.55 25.97
N ALA A 704 18.80 -1.88 27.08
CA ALA A 704 20.10 -1.30 27.31
C ALA A 704 20.96 -2.37 28.04
N ASP A 705 21.59 -3.21 27.25
CA ASP A 705 22.62 -4.13 27.73
C ASP A 705 23.78 -3.29 28.31
N THR A 706 23.80 -3.17 29.64
CA THR A 706 24.90 -2.54 30.37
C THR A 706 26.07 -3.54 30.45
N SER A 707 26.84 -3.68 29.40
CA SER A 707 28.24 -4.10 29.48
C SER A 707 29.12 -2.84 29.59
N GLY A 708 29.19 -2.29 30.78
CA GLY A 708 30.03 -1.13 31.15
C GLY A 708 30.91 -1.47 32.32
N ASN A 709 32.12 -1.76 32.04
CA ASN A 709 33.26 -2.05 32.89
C ASN A 709 33.40 -1.08 34.06
N SER A 710 33.38 -1.60 35.31
CA SER A 710 33.67 -0.87 36.53
C SER A 710 35.18 -0.67 36.72
N ALA A 711 35.57 0.57 36.91
CA ALA A 711 36.87 0.93 37.52
C ALA A 711 36.63 1.99 38.62
N GLY A 712 36.74 1.56 39.83
CA GLY A 712 37.31 2.02 41.11
C GLY A 712 37.33 3.51 41.44
N SER A 713 36.89 3.95 42.53
CA SER A 713 37.23 3.87 43.95
C SER A 713 36.96 5.19 44.69
N PRO A 714 37.19 5.39 45.96
CA PRO A 714 36.21 5.33 47.04
C PRO A 714 36.21 6.59 47.93
N SER A 715 35.17 6.75 48.76
CA SER A 715 35.20 7.37 50.11
C SER A 715 33.76 7.64 50.54
N GLY A 716 33.27 7.46 51.74
CA GLY A 716 33.76 7.15 53.03
C GLY A 716 32.63 7.51 54.00
N SER A 717 32.53 6.67 55.05
CA SER A 717 32.01 6.92 56.41
C SER A 717 30.50 6.88 56.65
N SER A 718 30.10 5.89 57.36
CA SER A 718 29.80 5.68 58.79
C SER A 718 28.34 5.89 59.14
N SER A 719 27.59 5.15 59.84
CA SER A 719 27.74 4.31 61.03
C SER A 719 26.42 3.66 61.36
N SER A 720 26.39 2.53 61.77
CA SER A 720 26.17 1.82 63.03
C SER A 720 24.80 1.16 63.15
N SER A 721 24.84 -0.06 63.36
CA SER A 721 24.61 -1.02 64.45
C SER A 721 23.25 -1.70 64.35
N SER A 722 23.05 -2.96 64.51
CA SER A 722 23.58 -4.00 65.37
C SER A 722 22.96 -5.34 64.98
N SER A 723 23.79 -6.37 65.03
CA SER A 723 23.40 -7.78 65.07
C SER A 723 22.91 -8.15 66.50
N PRO A 724 22.46 -9.39 66.83
CA PRO A 724 23.02 -10.67 66.38
C PRO A 724 22.04 -11.87 66.32
N GLY A 725 22.49 -12.95 65.71
CA GLY A 725 22.46 -14.27 66.35
C GLY A 725 21.80 -15.43 65.61
N GLY A 726 22.65 -16.42 65.36
CA GLY A 726 22.39 -17.84 65.54
C GLY A 726 22.08 -18.66 64.31
N SER A 727 23.00 -19.26 63.70
CA SER A 727 23.71 -20.55 63.92
C SER A 727 22.99 -21.79 63.37
N ALA A 728 23.80 -22.48 62.49
CA ALA A 728 23.92 -23.94 62.26
C ALA A 728 22.88 -24.65 61.39
N GLY A 729 23.31 -25.16 60.26
CA GLY A 729 23.84 -26.53 60.15
C GLY A 729 23.07 -27.38 59.17
N GLY A 730 23.74 -27.99 58.24
CA GLY A 730 23.48 -29.38 57.87
C GLY A 730 22.90 -29.72 56.52
N ASP A 731 23.83 -30.12 55.68
CA ASP A 731 23.84 -31.34 54.79
C ASP A 731 22.71 -31.67 53.78
N LYS A 732 23.23 -31.78 52.57
CA LYS A 732 23.02 -32.81 51.53
C LYS A 732 21.70 -33.58 51.43
N SER A 733 21.09 -33.54 50.20
CA SER A 733 20.89 -34.80 49.41
C SER A 733 20.30 -34.47 48.05
N ALA A 734 20.90 -35.05 47.03
CA ALA A 734 20.41 -35.19 45.68
C ALA A 734 19.19 -36.12 45.62
N ALA A 735 18.15 -35.75 44.88
CA ALA A 735 17.10 -36.67 44.48
C ALA A 735 16.78 -36.46 42.99
N THR A 736 17.24 -37.40 42.20
CA THR A 736 16.88 -37.66 40.82
C THR A 736 15.44 -38.16 40.78
N VAL A 737 14.57 -37.50 40.05
CA VAL A 737 13.21 -37.98 39.72
C VAL A 737 13.16 -38.31 38.24
N ALA A 738 13.07 -39.62 37.95
CA ALA A 738 12.80 -40.15 36.65
C ALA A 738 11.31 -39.96 36.30
N VAL A 739 11.04 -39.33 35.13
CA VAL A 739 9.71 -39.28 34.56
C VAL A 739 9.51 -40.45 33.60
N ARG A 740 8.57 -41.30 33.94
CA ARG A 740 8.09 -42.41 33.09
C ARG A 740 7.29 -41.86 31.93
N VAL A 741 7.70 -42.25 30.72
CA VAL A 741 6.93 -42.17 29.50
C VAL A 741 5.85 -43.25 29.52
N ALA A 742 4.58 -42.87 29.45
CA ALA A 742 3.46 -43.73 29.17
C ALA A 742 2.97 -43.52 27.75
N SER A 743 3.30 -44.46 26.88
CA SER A 743 2.77 -44.61 25.54
C SER A 743 1.32 -45.16 25.58
N ARG A 744 0.40 -44.57 24.87
CA ARG A 744 -0.85 -45.21 24.43
C ARG A 744 -1.07 -44.90 22.94
N PRO A 745 -1.33 -45.96 22.12
CA PRO A 745 -1.71 -45.79 20.72
C PRO A 745 -3.23 -45.84 20.59
N ALA A 746 -3.81 -44.99 19.77
CA ALA A 746 -5.04 -45.22 18.99
C ALA A 746 -5.43 -43.93 18.24
N LEU A 747 -5.35 -44.00 16.91
CA LEU A 747 -6.28 -43.40 15.96
C LEU A 747 -5.66 -43.43 14.56
N ALA A 748 -5.62 -44.67 14.03
CA ALA A 748 -5.38 -44.94 12.63
C ALA A 748 -6.58 -45.73 12.11
N ALA A 749 -7.74 -45.11 11.93
CA ALA A 749 -8.92 -45.80 11.34
C ALA A 749 -9.96 -44.83 10.74
N PHE A 750 -9.58 -43.65 10.25
CA PHE A 750 -10.55 -42.76 9.56
C PHE A 750 -10.12 -42.30 8.17
N SER A 751 -9.00 -42.75 7.61
CA SER A 751 -8.54 -42.33 6.30
C SER A 751 -8.83 -43.32 5.14
N LEU A 752 -9.52 -44.42 5.37
CA LEU A 752 -9.80 -45.40 4.30
C LEU A 752 -11.25 -45.39 3.77
N LEU A 753 -12.16 -44.61 4.36
CA LEU A 753 -13.56 -44.53 3.89
C LEU A 753 -13.84 -43.34 2.94
N ALA A 754 -12.90 -42.41 2.80
CA ALA A 754 -13.03 -41.26 1.88
C ALA A 754 -12.51 -41.54 0.46
N MET A 755 -11.75 -42.62 0.25
CA MET A 755 -11.21 -42.98 -1.07
C MET A 755 -12.04 -43.94 -1.89
N LEU A 756 -13.10 -44.51 -1.35
CA LEU A 756 -13.99 -45.44 -2.08
C LEU A 756 -15.31 -44.85 -2.58
N ALA A 757 -15.55 -43.56 -2.30
CA ALA A 757 -16.74 -42.85 -2.78
C ALA A 757 -16.54 -42.11 -4.12
N SER A 758 -15.34 -42.08 -4.67
CA SER A 758 -15.01 -41.34 -5.91
C SER A 758 -14.90 -42.21 -7.15
N ILE A 759 -15.22 -43.50 -7.11
CA ILE A 759 -15.11 -44.41 -8.27
C ILE A 759 -16.50 -44.88 -8.79
N ALA A 760 -17.61 -44.35 -8.27
CA ALA A 760 -18.96 -44.76 -8.71
C ALA A 760 -19.76 -43.67 -9.41
N LEU A 761 -19.09 -42.66 -10.01
CA LEU A 761 -19.73 -41.65 -10.86
C LEU A 761 -18.80 -41.25 -12.00
N PHE A 762 -18.52 -42.23 -12.86
CA PHE A 762 -18.13 -42.03 -14.27
C PHE A 762 -18.77 -43.18 -15.06
#